data_ff8d1ec1a446b19f2bbc32ed7e1bd3c2
#
_entry.id   ff8d1ec1a446b19f2bbc32ed7e1bd3c2
#
_cell.length_a   1.000
_cell.length_b   1.000
_cell.length_c   1.000
_cell.angle_alpha   90.00
_cell.angle_beta   90.00
_cell.angle_gamma   90.00
#
_symmetry.space_group_name_H-M   'P 1'
#
loop_
_entity.id
_entity.type
_entity.pdbx_description
1 polymer ?
#
loop_
_entity_poly.entity_id
_entity_poly.type
_entity_poly.pdbx_seq_one_letter_code
_entity_poly.pdbx_strand_id
1 'polypeptide(L)'
;TSEEYTIKIDAIINDANRAVLNYSYNESVLPRKYNRGATVFSNNYYSKPPEIERLSLVLYSDLTDRLTSKLKFSSYEMNEDDASLGDPYFPEVNISVTDGAGGEDNVYLGGDRYRGANLISVDTDLVTFKLDYDADDHLYTMGVEREESSVYNLFIARYNGEIQFDSIADFQTGNWSYLRFHTPLAGNDRVETAAAAFDVEKDTFYIQDKYYASDDLTLIFGVRYDKVMTPTVPTLNPNFLKRNGVANNANFNYNKMQPRFSFKYDATDMFGSNVTSAKFRGGRGLFLGRIPNVWYGNAYSRSGGLTDYNRFRSFDSGIGVMPAASVATPNFFWLGATSDYEVRSAYFGDAQGTDPDFEAPSSWRSNLALDLVLDSGYDITIEYNRDSVDTGVFYRDLGLKQSGQMADGRGLYDGAGDFWLTNDDQGGATAYTFTVGKSFGDVKLYAAYTNMETTDVYPLTSTQAESSYGYTQRYDGENLDAARSSFMVEHKFLATLDYTTQLIGENDTRFSLVFVRKSGEPYSVTYDESGYDAYNHQGGQFYADYSLVYVPTGASDPKVSFKDAAAATAVMNHVNNTGLSQYKGGIAPRNAFTSPYYSRLDLRITQDFKVMDGHKVTFYLDMLNLLNYIDDKKGLVKEYSFNNSRQILTSGVTSDTDQPKYILTGVDADDSLFVQNGDGQSAWQMNLGFRYQF
;
A
#
# COMPACT_ATOMS: atom_id res chain seq x y z
N THR A 1 -12.35 -1.15 20.69
CA THR A 1 -13.82 -1.11 20.59
C THR A 1 -14.19 -0.60 19.23
N SER A 2 -15.28 -1.12 18.67
CA SER A 2 -15.88 -0.60 17.44
C SER A 2 -17.41 -0.55 17.63
N GLU A 3 -18.01 0.49 17.09
CA GLU A 3 -19.46 0.64 17.00
C GLU A 3 -19.85 0.78 15.53
N GLU A 4 -20.87 0.05 15.09
CA GLU A 4 -21.34 0.10 13.72
C GLU A 4 -22.87 0.08 13.72
N TYR A 5 -23.48 1.04 13.01
CA TYR A 5 -24.91 1.12 12.80
C TYR A 5 -25.19 1.15 11.30
N THR A 6 -26.14 0.35 10.86
CA THR A 6 -26.62 0.38 9.47
C THR A 6 -28.14 0.41 9.45
N ILE A 7 -28.69 1.40 8.77
CA ILE A 7 -30.13 1.55 8.54
C ILE A 7 -30.37 1.51 7.04
N LYS A 8 -31.27 0.62 6.61
CA LYS A 8 -31.73 0.56 5.22
C LYS A 8 -33.25 0.65 5.18
N ILE A 9 -33.77 1.59 4.40
CA ILE A 9 -35.19 1.75 4.14
C ILE A 9 -35.39 1.57 2.63
N ASP A 10 -36.29 0.66 2.26
CA ASP A 10 -36.68 0.38 0.89
C ASP A 10 -38.17 0.68 0.76
N ALA A 11 -38.53 1.68 -0.04
CA ALA A 11 -39.88 2.17 -0.17
C ALA A 11 -40.35 2.09 -1.62
N ILE A 12 -41.44 1.36 -1.87
CA ILE A 12 -42.20 1.38 -3.12
C ILE A 12 -43.10 2.60 -3.04
N ILE A 13 -42.78 3.66 -3.82
CA ILE A 13 -43.57 4.91 -3.83
C ILE A 13 -44.85 4.69 -4.64
N ASN A 14 -44.74 4.06 -5.79
CA ASN A 14 -45.82 3.59 -6.67
C ASN A 14 -45.27 2.53 -7.61
N ASP A 15 -46.09 2.02 -8.53
CA ASP A 15 -45.74 0.94 -9.46
C ASP A 15 -44.51 1.24 -10.32
N ALA A 16 -44.21 2.53 -10.59
CA ALA A 16 -43.08 2.96 -11.41
C ALA A 16 -41.89 3.50 -10.63
N ASN A 17 -42.03 3.72 -9.31
CA ASN A 17 -41.00 4.42 -8.54
C ASN A 17 -40.68 3.71 -7.22
N ARG A 18 -39.41 3.45 -6.98
CA ARG A 18 -38.87 2.86 -5.77
C ARG A 18 -37.71 3.69 -5.25
N ALA A 19 -37.71 4.01 -3.95
CA ALA A 19 -36.62 4.72 -3.28
C ALA A 19 -35.91 3.82 -2.28
N VAL A 20 -34.59 3.94 -2.22
CA VAL A 20 -33.76 3.22 -1.22
C VAL A 20 -32.90 4.23 -0.50
N LEU A 21 -33.06 4.29 0.82
CA LEU A 21 -32.21 5.04 1.73
C LEU A 21 -31.28 4.06 2.44
N ASN A 22 -29.98 4.34 2.43
CA ASN A 22 -29.01 3.65 3.27
C ASN A 22 -28.25 4.69 4.09
N TYR A 23 -28.13 4.43 5.38
CA TYR A 23 -27.28 5.18 6.29
C TYR A 23 -26.38 4.18 7.01
N SER A 24 -25.10 4.49 7.15
CA SER A 24 -24.18 3.74 7.99
C SER A 24 -23.25 4.67 8.74
N TYR A 25 -23.03 4.33 10.00
CA TYR A 25 -22.05 4.95 10.88
C TYR A 25 -21.10 3.87 11.36
N ASN A 26 -19.80 4.18 11.38
CA ASN A 26 -18.77 3.32 11.94
C ASN A 26 -17.76 4.17 12.70
N GLU A 27 -17.52 3.79 13.96
CA GLU A 27 -16.45 4.31 14.79
C GLU A 27 -15.60 3.15 15.31
N SER A 28 -14.28 3.27 15.26
CA SER A 28 -13.40 2.26 15.84
C SER A 28 -12.22 2.88 16.57
N VAL A 29 -11.88 2.34 17.73
CA VAL A 29 -10.71 2.76 18.50
C VAL A 29 -9.79 1.55 18.66
N LEU A 30 -8.63 1.59 17.99
CA LEU A 30 -7.60 0.57 18.04
C LEU A 30 -6.29 1.17 18.55
N PRO A 31 -5.89 0.87 19.80
CA PRO A 31 -4.58 1.26 20.30
C PRO A 31 -3.47 0.61 19.45
N ARG A 32 -2.50 1.41 19.08
CA ARG A 32 -1.34 0.98 18.29
C ARG A 32 -0.06 1.45 18.93
N LYS A 33 1.04 0.74 18.67
CA LYS A 33 2.38 1.23 18.93
C LYS A 33 3.10 1.42 17.61
N TYR A 34 3.92 2.44 17.53
CA TYR A 34 4.89 2.53 16.45
C TYR A 34 5.90 1.38 16.65
N ASN A 35 5.90 0.41 15.72
CA ASN A 35 6.76 -0.77 15.86
C ASN A 35 8.20 -0.40 15.49
N ARG A 36 9.04 -0.29 16.50
CA ARG A 36 10.44 0.11 16.34
C ARG A 36 11.43 -1.00 16.74
N GLY A 37 10.93 -2.18 17.09
CA GLY A 37 11.74 -3.21 17.69
C GLY A 37 12.26 -2.88 19.09
N ALA A 38 11.85 -1.73 19.66
CA ALA A 38 12.33 -1.17 20.91
C ALA A 38 11.32 -1.34 22.04
N THR A 39 11.74 -1.07 23.27
CA THR A 39 10.86 -1.00 24.45
C THR A 39 10.03 0.29 24.40
N VAL A 40 8.70 0.15 24.29
CA VAL A 40 7.77 1.26 24.20
C VAL A 40 6.79 1.23 25.37
N PHE A 41 6.72 2.30 26.15
CA PHE A 41 5.78 2.43 27.25
C PHE A 41 4.36 2.73 26.71
N SER A 42 3.33 2.31 27.45
CA SER A 42 1.94 2.44 26.99
C SER A 42 1.47 3.90 26.78
N ASN A 43 2.11 4.87 27.43
CA ASN A 43 1.82 6.29 27.22
C ASN A 43 2.35 6.84 25.87
N ASN A 44 3.24 6.09 25.20
CA ASN A 44 3.68 6.39 23.82
C ASN A 44 2.83 5.65 22.78
N TYR A 45 1.91 4.77 23.18
CA TYR A 45 0.93 4.19 22.27
C TYR A 45 -0.02 5.29 21.79
N TYR A 46 -0.61 5.09 20.63
CA TYR A 46 -1.58 6.02 20.04
C TYR A 46 -2.86 5.29 19.60
N SER A 47 -3.91 6.03 19.43
CA SER A 47 -5.15 5.56 18.81
C SER A 47 -5.33 6.20 17.45
N LYS A 48 -5.96 5.46 16.55
CA LYS A 48 -6.49 5.92 15.27
C LYS A 48 -8.00 5.66 15.34
N PRO A 49 -8.79 6.66 15.71
CA PRO A 49 -10.23 6.53 15.81
C PRO A 49 -10.93 7.06 14.55
N PRO A 50 -10.98 6.33 13.42
CA PRO A 50 -11.76 6.78 12.30
C PRO A 50 -13.24 6.77 12.66
N GLU A 51 -13.89 7.91 12.48
CA GLU A 51 -15.32 8.10 12.49
C GLU A 51 -15.78 8.26 11.05
N ILE A 52 -16.70 7.40 10.60
CA ILE A 52 -17.11 7.35 9.21
C ILE A 52 -18.64 7.33 9.14
N GLU A 53 -19.19 8.34 8.47
CA GLU A 53 -20.60 8.40 8.12
C GLU A 53 -20.82 8.23 6.61
N ARG A 54 -21.87 7.50 6.24
CA ARG A 54 -22.29 7.34 4.85
C ARG A 54 -23.79 7.45 4.74
N LEU A 55 -24.24 8.32 3.87
CA LEU A 55 -25.65 8.45 3.48
C LEU A 55 -25.76 8.18 1.97
N SER A 56 -26.76 7.39 1.58
CA SER A 56 -27.06 7.18 0.15
C SER A 56 -28.57 7.12 -0.05
N LEU A 57 -29.05 7.96 -0.95
CA LEU A 57 -30.45 7.96 -1.43
C LEU A 57 -30.46 7.58 -2.91
N VAL A 58 -31.20 6.54 -3.27
CA VAL A 58 -31.33 6.08 -4.66
C VAL A 58 -32.81 6.06 -5.03
N LEU A 59 -33.13 6.72 -6.13
CA LEU A 59 -34.46 6.65 -6.77
C LEU A 59 -34.34 5.84 -8.07
N TYR A 60 -35.12 4.79 -8.17
CA TYR A 60 -35.33 4.03 -9.39
C TYR A 60 -36.71 4.41 -9.98
N SER A 61 -36.76 4.66 -11.29
CA SER A 61 -37.98 5.03 -11.93
C SER A 61 -38.11 4.36 -13.30
N ASP A 62 -39.23 3.68 -13.54
CA ASP A 62 -39.62 3.17 -14.82
C ASP A 62 -40.39 4.29 -15.54
N LEU A 63 -39.67 5.04 -16.39
CA LEU A 63 -40.24 6.22 -17.10
C LEU A 63 -41.22 5.81 -18.20
N THR A 64 -40.91 4.69 -18.84
CA THR A 64 -41.76 3.98 -19.80
C THR A 64 -41.48 2.49 -19.76
N ASP A 65 -42.19 1.64 -20.47
CA ASP A 65 -41.94 0.20 -20.58
C ASP A 65 -40.51 -0.13 -21.09
N ARG A 66 -39.83 0.82 -21.74
CA ARG A 66 -38.50 0.65 -22.35
C ARG A 66 -37.42 1.58 -21.79
N LEU A 67 -37.80 2.54 -20.95
CA LEU A 67 -36.87 3.53 -20.43
C LEU A 67 -36.93 3.55 -18.92
N THR A 68 -35.77 3.20 -18.28
CA THR A 68 -35.61 3.27 -16.82
C THR A 68 -34.57 4.31 -16.46
N SER A 69 -34.70 4.87 -15.25
CA SER A 69 -33.72 5.80 -14.72
C SER A 69 -33.33 5.44 -13.30
N LYS A 70 -32.11 5.85 -12.96
CA LYS A 70 -31.59 5.77 -11.61
C LYS A 70 -30.92 7.10 -11.24
N LEU A 71 -31.46 7.77 -10.24
CA LEU A 71 -30.85 8.94 -9.62
C LEU A 71 -30.27 8.52 -8.26
N LYS A 72 -29.00 8.78 -8.02
CA LYS A 72 -28.33 8.51 -6.76
C LYS A 72 -27.68 9.77 -6.24
N PHE A 73 -27.90 10.06 -4.97
CA PHE A 73 -27.11 10.96 -4.13
C PHE A 73 -26.37 10.13 -3.08
N SER A 74 -25.11 10.43 -2.82
CA SER A 74 -24.33 9.84 -1.71
C SER A 74 -23.47 10.89 -1.06
N SER A 75 -23.43 10.91 0.26
CA SER A 75 -22.49 11.65 1.07
C SER A 75 -21.63 10.68 1.88
N TYR A 76 -20.36 10.98 2.00
CA TYR A 76 -19.35 10.25 2.78
C TYR A 76 -18.55 11.27 3.57
N GLU A 77 -18.53 11.10 4.89
CA GLU A 77 -17.73 11.89 5.79
C GLU A 77 -16.80 10.97 6.57
N MET A 78 -15.53 11.34 6.69
CA MET A 78 -14.53 10.63 7.48
C MET A 78 -13.70 11.63 8.28
N ASN A 79 -13.62 11.41 9.58
CA ASN A 79 -12.77 12.13 10.50
C ASN A 79 -11.88 11.14 11.25
N GLU A 80 -10.57 11.40 11.31
CA GLU A 80 -9.62 10.64 12.12
C GLU A 80 -8.67 11.63 12.79
N ASP A 81 -8.78 11.74 14.11
CA ASP A 81 -7.89 12.55 14.96
C ASP A 81 -6.97 11.61 15.75
N ASP A 82 -5.77 11.45 15.25
CA ASP A 82 -4.77 10.57 15.86
C ASP A 82 -4.22 11.19 17.15
N ALA A 83 -4.32 10.49 18.26
CA ALA A 83 -3.83 10.96 19.56
C ALA A 83 -3.00 9.92 20.29
N SER A 84 -2.00 10.36 21.04
CA SER A 84 -1.27 9.52 21.98
C SER A 84 -2.17 9.10 23.14
N LEU A 85 -2.02 7.86 23.66
CA LEU A 85 -2.81 7.38 24.82
C LEU A 85 -2.39 8.01 26.15
N GLY A 86 -1.19 8.59 26.20
CA GLY A 86 -0.73 9.41 27.33
C GLY A 86 -1.24 10.84 27.25
N ASP A 87 -0.50 11.76 27.87
CA ASP A 87 -0.77 13.20 27.73
C ASP A 87 -0.51 13.61 26.27
N PRO A 88 -1.52 14.07 25.50
CA PRO A 88 -1.38 14.40 24.09
C PRO A 88 -0.47 15.61 23.84
N TYR A 89 -0.14 16.39 24.86
CA TYR A 89 0.73 17.57 24.79
C TYR A 89 2.16 17.30 25.27
N PHE A 90 2.43 16.07 25.78
CA PHE A 90 3.75 15.71 26.26
C PHE A 90 4.64 15.28 25.09
N PRO A 91 5.94 15.67 25.06
CA PRO A 91 6.86 15.26 24.01
C PRO A 91 7.15 13.76 24.03
N GLU A 92 7.66 13.25 22.93
CA GLU A 92 8.30 11.96 22.94
C GLU A 92 9.67 12.05 23.65
N VAL A 93 9.92 11.13 24.55
CA VAL A 93 11.23 10.96 25.19
C VAL A 93 11.83 9.66 24.70
N ASN A 94 13.01 9.73 24.10
CA ASN A 94 13.80 8.60 23.64
C ASN A 94 15.07 8.49 24.47
N ILE A 95 15.31 7.32 25.06
CA ILE A 95 16.48 7.03 25.91
C ILE A 95 17.26 5.89 25.29
N SER A 96 18.50 6.12 24.89
CA SER A 96 19.40 5.05 24.45
C SER A 96 19.80 4.19 25.64
N VAL A 97 19.71 2.88 25.45
CA VAL A 97 20.07 1.89 26.45
C VAL A 97 21.00 0.84 25.83
N THR A 98 21.89 0.27 26.62
CA THR A 98 22.68 -0.86 26.18
C THR A 98 22.22 -2.11 26.93
N ASP A 99 22.05 -3.21 26.20
CA ASP A 99 21.87 -4.51 26.84
C ASP A 99 23.16 -4.99 27.53
N GLY A 100 23.04 -5.98 28.40
CA GLY A 100 24.23 -6.52 29.11
C GLY A 100 25.26 -7.21 28.19
N ALA A 101 24.98 -7.36 26.90
CA ALA A 101 25.83 -7.94 25.87
C ALA A 101 26.49 -6.88 24.97
N GLY A 102 26.17 -5.59 25.17
CA GLY A 102 26.71 -4.46 24.40
C GLY A 102 25.88 -4.12 23.15
N GLY A 103 24.69 -4.71 22.97
CA GLY A 103 23.73 -4.27 21.98
C GLY A 103 23.09 -2.94 22.37
N GLU A 104 22.87 -2.06 21.40
CA GLU A 104 22.17 -0.79 21.60
C GLU A 104 20.68 -0.99 21.35
N ASP A 105 19.82 -0.40 22.19
CA ASP A 105 18.38 -0.35 22.06
C ASP A 105 17.86 1.01 22.54
N ASN A 106 16.59 1.26 22.37
CA ASN A 106 15.93 2.49 22.78
C ASN A 106 14.69 2.22 23.61
N VAL A 107 14.45 3.09 24.60
CA VAL A 107 13.24 3.14 25.40
C VAL A 107 12.45 4.39 25.04
N TYR A 108 11.19 4.23 24.62
CA TYR A 108 10.31 5.32 24.25
C TYR A 108 9.20 5.50 25.28
N LEU A 109 9.00 6.74 25.72
CA LEU A 109 7.92 7.17 26.62
C LEU A 109 7.44 8.57 26.28
N GLY A 110 6.35 9.01 26.89
CA GLY A 110 5.70 10.28 26.53
C GLY A 110 4.75 10.15 25.33
N GLY A 111 4.39 11.25 24.70
CA GLY A 111 3.56 11.23 23.50
C GLY A 111 4.31 10.65 22.28
N ASP A 112 3.60 10.03 21.34
CA ASP A 112 4.20 9.63 20.06
C ASP A 112 4.52 10.89 19.23
N ARG A 113 5.74 10.95 18.67
CA ARG A 113 6.26 12.09 17.89
C ARG A 113 5.42 12.47 16.67
N TYR A 114 4.57 11.60 16.19
CA TYR A 114 3.75 11.81 14.99
C TYR A 114 2.28 12.12 15.31
N ARG A 115 1.88 12.20 16.61
CA ARG A 115 0.49 12.32 17.04
C ARG A 115 0.16 13.60 17.80
N GLY A 116 1.09 14.55 17.84
CA GLY A 116 0.85 15.85 18.47
C GLY A 116 0.01 16.82 17.64
N ALA A 117 0.02 16.66 16.31
CA ALA A 117 -0.83 17.35 15.35
C ALA A 117 -0.99 16.44 14.14
N ASN A 118 -2.03 15.59 14.15
CA ASN A 118 -2.28 14.61 13.11
C ASN A 118 -3.79 14.34 13.00
N LEU A 119 -4.44 15.03 12.06
CA LEU A 119 -5.87 14.97 11.81
C LEU A 119 -6.12 14.90 10.32
N ILE A 120 -6.99 13.98 9.89
CA ILE A 120 -7.49 13.94 8.53
C ILE A 120 -9.02 13.99 8.53
N SER A 121 -9.60 14.87 7.69
CA SER A 121 -11.01 14.91 7.39
C SER A 121 -11.20 14.83 5.87
N VAL A 122 -12.16 14.01 5.45
CA VAL A 122 -12.53 13.86 4.04
C VAL A 122 -14.04 13.85 3.93
N ASP A 123 -14.57 14.84 3.22
CA ASP A 123 -15.99 14.95 2.89
C ASP A 123 -16.15 14.73 1.39
N THR A 124 -17.06 13.83 0.97
CA THR A 124 -17.28 13.53 -0.45
C THR A 124 -18.76 13.43 -0.76
N ASP A 125 -19.22 14.26 -1.67
CA ASP A 125 -20.55 14.20 -2.24
C ASP A 125 -20.52 13.64 -3.68
N LEU A 126 -21.44 12.74 -3.99
CA LEU A 126 -21.57 12.13 -5.31
C LEU A 126 -23.02 12.17 -5.76
N VAL A 127 -23.25 12.75 -6.92
CA VAL A 127 -24.52 12.68 -7.65
C VAL A 127 -24.31 11.86 -8.91
N THR A 128 -25.18 10.86 -9.12
CA THR A 128 -25.16 10.03 -10.33
C THR A 128 -26.54 10.00 -10.94
N PHE A 129 -26.64 10.26 -12.25
CA PHE A 129 -27.85 10.03 -13.03
C PHE A 129 -27.54 9.04 -14.16
N LYS A 130 -28.34 7.98 -14.22
CA LYS A 130 -28.23 6.90 -15.22
C LYS A 130 -29.56 6.68 -15.93
N LEU A 131 -29.51 6.44 -17.23
CA LEU A 131 -30.61 6.00 -18.07
C LEU A 131 -30.28 4.67 -18.73
N ASP A 132 -31.24 3.74 -18.76
CA ASP A 132 -31.18 2.53 -19.54
C ASP A 132 -32.38 2.54 -20.52
N TYR A 133 -32.11 2.37 -21.82
CA TYR A 133 -33.11 2.33 -22.87
C TYR A 133 -33.06 1.00 -23.63
N ASP A 134 -34.12 0.24 -23.55
CA ASP A 134 -34.31 -1.03 -24.27
C ASP A 134 -34.88 -0.76 -25.67
N ALA A 135 -34.06 -1.07 -26.68
CA ALA A 135 -34.41 -0.91 -28.10
C ALA A 135 -34.35 -2.26 -28.82
N ASP A 136 -35.04 -3.25 -28.27
CA ASP A 136 -35.16 -4.63 -28.75
C ASP A 136 -33.77 -5.35 -28.73
N ASP A 137 -33.03 -5.34 -29.84
CA ASP A 137 -31.71 -5.98 -29.92
C ASP A 137 -30.57 -5.15 -29.24
N HIS A 138 -30.86 -3.95 -28.77
CA HIS A 138 -29.91 -3.04 -28.14
C HIS A 138 -30.36 -2.59 -26.75
N LEU A 139 -29.46 -2.60 -25.79
CA LEU A 139 -29.64 -1.97 -24.49
C LEU A 139 -28.63 -0.83 -24.33
N TYR A 140 -29.12 0.40 -24.53
CA TYR A 140 -28.31 1.59 -24.34
C TYR A 140 -28.27 1.98 -22.86
N THR A 141 -27.08 2.15 -22.32
CA THR A 141 -26.87 2.71 -20.98
C THR A 141 -26.08 4.01 -21.10
N MET A 142 -26.59 5.09 -20.53
CA MET A 142 -25.87 6.36 -20.48
C MET A 142 -25.96 6.99 -19.09
N GLY A 143 -24.95 7.77 -18.72
CA GLY A 143 -24.97 8.43 -17.43
C GLY A 143 -23.98 9.55 -17.28
N VAL A 144 -24.26 10.33 -16.25
CA VAL A 144 -23.41 11.43 -15.78
C VAL A 144 -23.18 11.28 -14.28
N GLU A 145 -21.97 11.65 -13.82
CA GLU A 145 -21.61 11.63 -12.40
C GLU A 145 -20.88 12.94 -12.09
N ARG A 146 -21.17 13.52 -10.94
CA ARG A 146 -20.40 14.60 -10.33
C ARG A 146 -19.99 14.17 -8.94
N GLU A 147 -18.67 14.14 -8.68
CA GLU A 147 -18.08 13.89 -7.37
C GLU A 147 -17.30 15.13 -6.94
N GLU A 148 -17.53 15.58 -5.72
CA GLU A 148 -16.80 16.66 -5.07
C GLU A 148 -16.25 16.11 -3.74
N SER A 149 -14.94 16.22 -3.56
CA SER A 149 -14.26 15.79 -2.33
C SER A 149 -13.47 16.94 -1.75
N SER A 150 -13.75 17.29 -0.50
CA SER A 150 -12.95 18.23 0.30
C SER A 150 -12.04 17.44 1.22
N VAL A 151 -10.75 17.74 1.21
CA VAL A 151 -9.73 17.06 2.01
C VAL A 151 -9.03 18.08 2.90
N TYR A 152 -9.01 17.80 4.17
CA TYR A 152 -8.22 18.50 5.16
C TYR A 152 -7.25 17.52 5.82
N ASN A 153 -5.95 17.77 5.73
CA ASN A 153 -4.91 16.92 6.32
C ASN A 153 -3.91 17.78 7.08
N LEU A 154 -4.00 17.74 8.41
CA LEU A 154 -3.04 18.33 9.30
C LEU A 154 -2.04 17.26 9.73
N PHE A 155 -0.78 17.43 9.41
CA PHE A 155 0.30 16.56 9.87
C PHE A 155 1.57 17.37 10.14
N ILE A 156 1.90 17.53 11.42
CA ILE A 156 3.17 18.10 11.84
C ILE A 156 3.89 17.10 12.71
N ALA A 157 4.87 16.42 12.13
CA ALA A 157 5.73 15.49 12.87
C ALA A 157 6.47 16.24 14.00
N ARG A 158 6.50 15.67 15.19
CA ARG A 158 7.18 16.27 16.36
C ARG A 158 6.62 17.63 16.80
N TYR A 159 5.34 17.87 16.59
CA TYR A 159 4.71 19.14 17.01
C TYR A 159 4.90 19.39 18.52
N ASN A 160 4.73 18.35 19.34
CA ASN A 160 4.97 18.41 20.79
C ASN A 160 6.45 18.22 21.19
N GLY A 161 7.33 17.99 20.23
CA GLY A 161 8.75 17.80 20.45
C GLY A 161 9.16 16.31 20.62
N GLU A 162 10.47 16.10 20.47
CA GLU A 162 11.18 14.85 20.71
C GLU A 162 12.47 15.16 21.44
N ILE A 163 12.67 14.51 22.59
CA ILE A 163 13.84 14.68 23.45
C ILE A 163 14.65 13.39 23.43
N GLN A 164 15.94 13.47 23.15
CA GLN A 164 16.87 12.35 23.18
C GLN A 164 17.77 12.43 24.40
N PHE A 165 17.95 11.28 25.06
CA PHE A 165 18.97 11.04 26.07
C PHE A 165 19.87 9.90 25.64
N ASP A 166 21.19 10.08 25.78
CA ASP A 166 22.18 9.08 25.33
C ASP A 166 22.33 7.93 26.32
N SER A 167 21.80 8.05 27.55
CA SER A 167 21.78 7.02 28.56
C SER A 167 20.68 7.20 29.60
N ILE A 168 20.40 6.15 30.39
CA ILE A 168 19.51 6.25 31.56
C ILE A 168 20.06 7.25 32.59
N ALA A 169 21.39 7.32 32.77
CA ALA A 169 22.01 8.27 33.69
C ALA A 169 21.80 9.72 33.26
N ASP A 170 21.88 9.99 31.94
CA ASP A 170 21.58 11.29 31.38
C ASP A 170 20.10 11.66 31.55
N PHE A 171 19.22 10.70 31.36
CA PHE A 171 17.79 10.90 31.64
C PHE A 171 17.54 11.24 33.11
N GLN A 172 18.13 10.50 34.06
CA GLN A 172 18.00 10.74 35.51
C GLN A 172 18.49 12.12 35.95
N THR A 173 19.53 12.64 35.27
CA THR A 173 20.12 13.95 35.57
C THR A 173 19.56 15.07 34.73
N GLY A 174 18.70 14.76 33.75
CA GLY A 174 18.11 15.73 32.81
C GLY A 174 19.10 16.24 31.75
N ASN A 175 20.18 15.48 31.49
CA ASN A 175 21.21 15.81 30.50
C ASN A 175 20.81 15.26 29.11
N TRP A 176 20.00 16.05 28.37
CA TRP A 176 19.52 15.65 27.03
C TRP A 176 20.60 15.93 25.97
N SER A 177 20.65 15.11 24.91
CA SER A 177 21.58 15.27 23.79
C SER A 177 21.01 16.17 22.68
N TYR A 178 19.72 16.00 22.36
CA TYR A 178 19.03 16.93 21.49
C TYR A 178 17.54 17.04 21.83
N LEU A 179 16.96 18.16 21.41
CA LEU A 179 15.54 18.42 21.32
C LEU A 179 15.23 18.87 19.91
N ARG A 180 14.21 18.32 19.27
CA ARG A 180 13.72 18.75 17.96
C ARG A 180 12.21 18.82 17.94
N PHE A 181 11.69 19.79 17.22
CA PHE A 181 10.25 19.97 17.00
C PHE A 181 9.98 20.74 15.71
N HIS A 182 8.78 20.60 15.19
CA HIS A 182 8.28 21.37 14.06
C HIS A 182 7.16 22.29 14.55
N THR A 183 7.11 23.50 14.00
CA THR A 183 6.05 24.46 14.28
C THR A 183 5.42 24.94 12.96
N PRO A 184 4.20 25.45 12.98
CA PRO A 184 3.70 26.25 11.87
C PRO A 184 4.68 27.38 11.55
N LEU A 185 4.67 27.83 10.30
CA LEU A 185 5.57 28.89 9.83
C LEU A 185 5.53 30.10 10.74
N ALA A 186 6.69 30.72 10.99
CA ALA A 186 6.81 31.92 11.85
C ALA A 186 5.81 33.01 11.47
N GLY A 187 5.08 33.52 12.46
CA GLY A 187 3.98 34.46 12.29
C GLY A 187 2.59 33.83 12.17
N ASN A 188 2.48 32.52 12.14
CA ASN A 188 1.22 31.77 12.25
C ASN A 188 1.13 31.09 13.62
N ASP A 189 0.32 31.65 14.50
CA ASP A 189 0.13 31.10 15.85
C ASP A 189 -0.83 29.89 15.90
N ARG A 190 -1.41 29.53 14.75
CA ARG A 190 -2.44 28.51 14.64
C ARG A 190 -1.94 27.29 13.89
N VAL A 191 -2.04 26.14 14.54
CA VAL A 191 -1.61 24.84 13.99
C VAL A 191 -2.31 24.49 12.68
N GLU A 192 -3.57 24.88 12.53
CA GLU A 192 -4.39 24.63 11.36
C GLU A 192 -3.86 25.29 10.07
N THR A 193 -3.02 26.33 10.21
CA THR A 193 -2.40 26.99 9.04
C THR A 193 -1.35 26.13 8.35
N ALA A 194 -0.89 25.08 9.00
CA ALA A 194 0.03 24.08 8.43
C ALA A 194 -0.70 22.88 7.78
N ALA A 195 -2.03 22.87 7.76
CA ALA A 195 -2.80 21.82 7.11
C ALA A 195 -2.72 21.92 5.59
N ALA A 196 -2.68 20.75 4.93
CA ALA A 196 -3.00 20.65 3.52
C ALA A 196 -4.53 20.61 3.38
N ALA A 197 -5.11 21.66 2.78
CA ALA A 197 -6.54 21.74 2.51
C ALA A 197 -6.77 21.96 1.01
N PHE A 198 -7.54 21.08 0.37
CA PHE A 198 -7.78 21.15 -1.06
C PHE A 198 -9.07 20.40 -1.44
N ASP A 199 -9.64 20.76 -2.58
CA ASP A 199 -10.80 20.12 -3.15
C ASP A 199 -10.41 19.34 -4.41
N VAL A 200 -11.11 18.22 -4.64
CA VAL A 200 -11.01 17.42 -5.86
C VAL A 200 -12.41 17.28 -6.46
N GLU A 201 -12.56 17.76 -7.68
CA GLU A 201 -13.81 17.70 -8.44
C GLU A 201 -13.66 16.73 -9.59
N LYS A 202 -14.67 15.86 -9.79
CA LYS A 202 -14.67 14.91 -10.88
C LYS A 202 -16.02 14.91 -11.61
N ASP A 203 -15.98 15.20 -12.91
CA ASP A 203 -17.11 15.05 -13.82
C ASP A 203 -16.91 13.79 -14.67
N THR A 204 -17.98 13.01 -14.81
CA THR A 204 -17.97 11.78 -15.59
C THR A 204 -19.15 11.75 -16.55
N PHE A 205 -18.88 11.31 -17.79
CA PHE A 205 -19.89 11.00 -18.81
C PHE A 205 -19.60 9.63 -19.38
N TYR A 206 -20.65 8.82 -19.60
CA TYR A 206 -20.47 7.53 -20.25
C TYR A 206 -21.70 7.13 -21.08
N ILE A 207 -21.41 6.37 -22.13
CA ILE A 207 -22.42 5.69 -22.95
C ILE A 207 -21.93 4.29 -23.28
N GLN A 208 -22.85 3.34 -23.26
CA GLN A 208 -22.61 1.94 -23.61
C GLN A 208 -23.81 1.42 -24.43
N ASP A 209 -23.49 0.59 -25.41
CA ASP A 209 -24.46 -0.22 -26.15
C ASP A 209 -24.14 -1.70 -25.86
N LYS A 210 -25.14 -2.42 -25.38
CA LYS A 210 -25.13 -3.88 -25.31
C LYS A 210 -26.03 -4.40 -26.44
N TYR A 211 -25.39 -4.92 -27.49
CA TYR A 211 -26.02 -5.40 -28.72
C TYR A 211 -26.13 -6.92 -28.70
N TYR A 212 -27.35 -7.41 -28.82
CA TYR A 212 -27.68 -8.83 -28.98
C TYR A 212 -27.64 -9.16 -30.48
N ALA A 213 -26.40 -9.40 -30.99
CA ALA A 213 -26.19 -9.58 -32.44
C ALA A 213 -26.80 -10.88 -32.98
N SER A 214 -27.01 -11.88 -32.15
CA SER A 214 -27.77 -13.10 -32.36
C SER A 214 -28.12 -13.74 -31.01
N ASP A 215 -28.85 -14.84 -31.03
CA ASP A 215 -29.17 -15.63 -29.83
C ASP A 215 -27.90 -16.09 -29.12
N ASP A 216 -26.80 -16.29 -29.85
CA ASP A 216 -25.54 -16.81 -29.35
C ASP A 216 -24.49 -15.70 -29.07
N LEU A 217 -24.64 -14.51 -29.71
CA LEU A 217 -23.58 -13.48 -29.67
C LEU A 217 -24.11 -12.17 -29.07
N THR A 218 -23.51 -11.79 -27.94
CA THR A 218 -23.68 -10.47 -27.34
C THR A 218 -22.39 -9.68 -27.47
N LEU A 219 -22.48 -8.44 -27.95
CA LEU A 219 -21.39 -7.48 -28.05
C LEU A 219 -21.67 -6.29 -27.12
N ILE A 220 -20.62 -5.73 -26.52
CA ILE A 220 -20.76 -4.55 -25.68
C ILE A 220 -19.70 -3.53 -26.11
N PHE A 221 -20.14 -2.33 -26.45
CA PHE A 221 -19.30 -1.19 -26.81
C PHE A 221 -19.59 -0.06 -25.83
N GLY A 222 -18.55 0.59 -25.36
CA GLY A 222 -18.75 1.72 -24.45
C GLY A 222 -17.60 2.69 -24.48
N VAL A 223 -17.89 3.91 -24.08
CA VAL A 223 -16.90 4.94 -23.84
C VAL A 223 -17.27 5.68 -22.55
N ARG A 224 -16.26 5.92 -21.73
CA ARG A 224 -16.35 6.76 -20.53
C ARG A 224 -15.37 7.91 -20.67
N TYR A 225 -15.76 9.08 -20.25
CA TYR A 225 -14.92 10.27 -20.17
C TYR A 225 -14.94 10.78 -18.74
N ASP A 226 -13.78 10.85 -18.12
CA ASP A 226 -13.59 11.45 -16.80
C ASP A 226 -12.76 12.72 -16.94
N LYS A 227 -13.19 13.79 -16.25
CA LYS A 227 -12.45 15.05 -16.08
C LYS A 227 -12.28 15.29 -14.59
N VAL A 228 -11.02 15.44 -14.14
CA VAL A 228 -10.68 15.71 -12.74
C VAL A 228 -9.99 17.06 -12.65
N MET A 229 -10.33 17.81 -11.62
CA MET A 229 -9.78 19.15 -11.35
C MET A 229 -9.50 19.33 -9.87
N THR A 230 -8.41 20.03 -9.54
CA THR A 230 -8.16 20.58 -8.20
C THR A 230 -8.21 22.11 -8.31
N PRO A 231 -9.26 22.77 -7.77
CA PRO A 231 -9.44 24.22 -7.90
C PRO A 231 -8.32 25.04 -7.23
N THR A 232 -7.75 24.50 -6.16
CA THR A 232 -6.66 25.12 -5.42
C THR A 232 -5.30 24.63 -5.92
N VAL A 233 -4.24 25.39 -5.66
CA VAL A 233 -2.85 25.03 -5.98
C VAL A 233 -2.00 24.96 -4.72
N PRO A 234 -0.99 24.09 -4.67
CA PRO A 234 -0.01 24.08 -3.59
C PRO A 234 0.74 25.42 -3.45
N THR A 235 1.28 25.68 -2.27
CA THR A 235 2.10 26.90 -2.04
C THR A 235 3.38 26.84 -2.87
N LEU A 236 3.65 27.88 -3.66
CA LEU A 236 4.89 28.00 -4.43
C LEU A 236 6.10 28.07 -3.51
N ASN A 237 7.09 27.23 -3.76
CA ASN A 237 8.41 27.33 -3.14
C ASN A 237 9.40 27.99 -4.10
N PRO A 238 9.80 29.26 -3.84
CA PRO A 238 10.71 29.97 -4.75
C PRO A 238 12.12 29.35 -4.83
N ASN A 239 12.55 28.68 -3.76
CA ASN A 239 13.85 27.99 -3.76
C ASN A 239 13.81 26.68 -4.54
N PHE A 240 12.70 25.94 -4.52
CA PHE A 240 12.48 24.81 -5.39
C PHE A 240 12.55 25.22 -6.86
N LEU A 241 11.80 26.26 -7.23
CA LEU A 241 11.85 26.83 -8.59
C LEU A 241 13.27 27.23 -9.01
N LYS A 242 14.00 27.89 -8.11
CA LYS A 242 15.38 28.31 -8.40
C LYS A 242 16.34 27.13 -8.59
N ARG A 243 16.21 26.06 -7.78
CA ARG A 243 17.07 24.88 -7.85
C ARG A 243 16.79 24.02 -9.08
N ASN A 244 15.50 23.85 -9.41
CA ASN A 244 15.05 22.84 -10.37
C ASN A 244 14.58 23.42 -11.72
N GLY A 245 14.36 24.74 -11.80
CA GLY A 245 13.87 25.41 -13.02
C GLY A 245 12.39 25.18 -13.31
N VAL A 246 11.67 24.44 -12.45
CA VAL A 246 10.24 24.15 -12.54
C VAL A 246 9.54 24.53 -11.24
N ALA A 247 8.26 24.92 -11.32
CA ALA A 247 7.46 25.31 -10.15
C ALA A 247 6.83 24.06 -9.51
N ASN A 248 6.82 24.01 -8.15
CA ASN A 248 6.22 22.88 -7.41
C ASN A 248 4.68 22.96 -7.29
N ASN A 249 4.05 24.04 -7.74
CA ASN A 249 2.65 24.35 -7.47
C ASN A 249 1.71 24.11 -8.66
N ALA A 250 1.90 23.02 -9.40
CA ALA A 250 0.98 22.62 -10.45
C ALA A 250 -0.34 22.09 -9.89
N ASN A 251 -1.44 22.31 -10.65
CA ASN A 251 -2.73 21.70 -10.40
C ASN A 251 -2.73 20.24 -10.89
N PHE A 252 -3.57 19.41 -10.26
CA PHE A 252 -3.87 18.08 -10.76
C PHE A 252 -5.11 18.12 -11.67
N ASN A 253 -4.96 18.66 -12.87
CA ASN A 253 -6.05 18.75 -13.84
C ASN A 253 -5.77 17.82 -15.00
N TYR A 254 -6.60 16.80 -15.16
CA TYR A 254 -6.47 15.85 -16.26
C TYR A 254 -7.83 15.36 -16.74
N ASN A 255 -7.86 14.81 -17.94
CA ASN A 255 -9.05 14.15 -18.48
C ASN A 255 -8.64 12.90 -19.26
N LYS A 256 -9.52 11.89 -19.27
CA LYS A 256 -9.23 10.63 -19.96
C LYS A 256 -10.48 10.07 -20.61
N MET A 257 -10.33 9.72 -21.90
CA MET A 257 -11.33 8.96 -22.65
C MET A 257 -11.01 7.47 -22.53
N GLN A 258 -11.98 6.66 -22.12
CA GLN A 258 -11.82 5.25 -21.79
C GLN A 258 -12.73 4.39 -22.68
N PRO A 259 -12.28 4.01 -23.90
CA PRO A 259 -13.02 3.10 -24.76
C PRO A 259 -12.99 1.66 -24.19
N ARG A 260 -14.10 0.93 -24.38
CA ARG A 260 -14.27 -0.44 -23.90
C ARG A 260 -15.04 -1.24 -24.94
N PHE A 261 -14.60 -2.49 -25.11
CA PHE A 261 -15.26 -3.49 -25.93
C PHE A 261 -15.26 -4.83 -25.20
N SER A 262 -16.37 -5.56 -25.27
CA SER A 262 -16.41 -6.95 -24.82
C SER A 262 -17.44 -7.76 -25.63
N PHE A 263 -17.28 -9.08 -25.56
CA PHE A 263 -18.19 -10.01 -26.19
C PHE A 263 -18.46 -11.22 -25.30
N LYS A 264 -19.59 -11.86 -25.53
CA LYS A 264 -19.95 -13.18 -25.04
C LYS A 264 -20.54 -13.96 -26.20
N TYR A 265 -19.98 -15.16 -26.44
CA TYR A 265 -20.42 -16.05 -27.52
C TYR A 265 -20.73 -17.43 -26.96
N ASP A 266 -21.95 -17.91 -27.16
CA ASP A 266 -22.32 -19.31 -26.89
C ASP A 266 -21.88 -20.16 -28.06
N ALA A 267 -20.88 -21.01 -27.83
CA ALA A 267 -20.25 -21.86 -28.80
C ALA A 267 -20.64 -23.34 -28.57
N THR A 268 -21.69 -23.61 -27.82
CA THR A 268 -22.06 -24.97 -27.40
C THR A 268 -22.20 -25.91 -28.61
N ASP A 269 -22.80 -25.46 -29.69
CA ASP A 269 -23.00 -26.24 -30.91
C ASP A 269 -21.70 -26.56 -31.68
N MET A 270 -20.59 -25.86 -31.38
CA MET A 270 -19.28 -26.14 -31.96
C MET A 270 -18.57 -27.32 -31.30
N PHE A 271 -19.03 -27.74 -30.13
CA PHE A 271 -18.46 -28.83 -29.36
C PHE A 271 -19.34 -30.12 -29.51
N GLY A 272 -18.74 -31.26 -29.31
CA GLY A 272 -19.49 -32.53 -29.42
C GLY A 272 -20.45 -32.75 -28.25
N SER A 273 -21.27 -33.78 -28.33
CA SER A 273 -22.34 -34.13 -27.38
C SER A 273 -21.90 -34.29 -25.91
N ASN A 274 -20.60 -34.38 -25.65
CA ASN A 274 -20.05 -34.47 -24.29
C ASN A 274 -19.96 -33.10 -23.58
N VAL A 275 -20.30 -31.99 -24.27
CA VAL A 275 -20.29 -30.61 -23.76
C VAL A 275 -21.71 -30.10 -23.70
N THR A 276 -22.18 -29.75 -22.51
CA THR A 276 -23.52 -29.23 -22.24
C THR A 276 -23.57 -27.72 -22.42
N SER A 277 -22.47 -27.03 -22.19
CA SER A 277 -22.33 -25.58 -22.42
C SER A 277 -20.88 -25.23 -22.70
N ALA A 278 -20.65 -24.41 -23.71
CA ALA A 278 -19.35 -23.82 -24.02
C ALA A 278 -19.53 -22.33 -24.34
N LYS A 279 -18.90 -21.47 -23.54
CA LYS A 279 -19.02 -20.01 -23.70
C LYS A 279 -17.67 -19.35 -23.80
N PHE A 280 -17.44 -18.64 -24.90
CA PHE A 280 -16.33 -17.70 -24.99
C PHE A 280 -16.78 -16.33 -24.48
N ARG A 281 -15.92 -15.72 -23.68
CA ARG A 281 -16.09 -14.33 -23.26
C ARG A 281 -14.75 -13.61 -23.29
N GLY A 282 -14.77 -12.34 -23.63
CA GLY A 282 -13.57 -11.55 -23.65
C GLY A 282 -13.84 -10.09 -23.83
N GLY A 283 -12.80 -9.28 -23.64
CA GLY A 283 -12.90 -7.85 -23.83
C GLY A 283 -11.58 -7.15 -23.71
N ARG A 284 -11.58 -5.90 -24.11
CA ARG A 284 -10.48 -4.97 -23.91
C ARG A 284 -11.02 -3.57 -23.65
N GLY A 285 -10.41 -2.87 -22.68
CA GLY A 285 -10.78 -1.49 -22.40
C GLY A 285 -9.64 -0.74 -21.71
N LEU A 286 -9.69 0.58 -21.84
CA LEU A 286 -8.87 1.47 -21.05
C LEU A 286 -9.62 1.79 -19.75
N PHE A 287 -8.89 1.72 -18.63
CA PHE A 287 -9.42 2.00 -17.30
C PHE A 287 -8.55 3.00 -16.58
N LEU A 288 -9.15 4.08 -16.12
CA LEU A 288 -8.53 5.07 -15.27
C LEU A 288 -8.56 4.59 -13.81
N GLY A 289 -7.42 4.66 -13.13
CA GLY A 289 -7.32 4.45 -11.69
C GLY A 289 -7.75 5.70 -10.92
N ARG A 290 -8.10 5.51 -9.64
CA ARG A 290 -8.30 6.63 -8.71
C ARG A 290 -6.96 7.02 -8.10
N ILE A 291 -6.65 8.30 -8.07
CA ILE A 291 -5.49 8.84 -7.35
C ILE A 291 -5.84 8.85 -5.86
N PRO A 292 -5.00 8.26 -5.00
CA PRO A 292 -5.13 8.42 -3.55
C PRO A 292 -5.00 9.90 -3.16
N ASN A 293 -5.90 10.42 -2.32
CA ASN A 293 -5.87 11.82 -1.87
C ASN A 293 -4.53 12.23 -1.24
N VAL A 294 -3.80 11.27 -0.66
CA VAL A 294 -2.48 11.53 -0.08
C VAL A 294 -1.43 11.94 -1.11
N TRP A 295 -1.54 11.52 -2.38
CA TRP A 295 -0.61 11.98 -3.43
C TRP A 295 -0.82 13.46 -3.75
N TYR A 296 -2.07 13.91 -3.81
CA TYR A 296 -2.38 15.35 -3.85
C TYR A 296 -1.85 16.03 -2.58
N GLY A 297 -2.22 15.49 -1.40
CA GLY A 297 -1.87 16.04 -0.10
C GLY A 297 -0.36 16.25 0.09
N ASN A 298 0.49 15.38 -0.46
CA ASN A 298 1.94 15.52 -0.39
C ASN A 298 2.45 16.83 -1.00
N ALA A 299 1.93 17.24 -2.17
CA ALA A 299 2.33 18.51 -2.81
C ALA A 299 1.88 19.72 -2.00
N TYR A 300 0.74 19.65 -1.32
CA TYR A 300 0.23 20.74 -0.47
C TYR A 300 0.97 20.80 0.86
N SER A 301 1.07 19.68 1.60
CA SER A 301 1.66 19.66 2.95
C SER A 301 3.19 19.81 2.94
N ARG A 302 3.86 19.37 1.88
CA ARG A 302 5.32 19.36 1.75
C ARG A 302 5.85 20.37 0.74
N SER A 303 5.12 21.47 0.55
CA SER A 303 5.60 22.58 -0.29
C SER A 303 6.87 23.27 0.24
N GLY A 304 7.24 23.00 1.51
CA GLY A 304 8.33 23.67 2.23
C GLY A 304 7.94 25.05 2.77
N GLY A 305 6.67 25.45 2.62
CA GLY A 305 6.17 26.76 3.02
C GLY A 305 5.15 26.77 4.16
N LEU A 306 4.93 25.65 4.84
CA LEU A 306 3.91 25.52 5.88
C LEU A 306 4.46 25.39 7.30
N THR A 307 5.64 24.82 7.46
CA THR A 307 6.24 24.54 8.78
C THR A 307 7.71 24.95 8.84
N ASP A 308 8.16 25.33 10.04
CA ASP A 308 9.55 25.52 10.38
C ASP A 308 10.07 24.29 11.17
N TYR A 309 11.30 23.88 10.90
CA TYR A 309 12.02 22.85 11.64
C TYR A 309 12.97 23.47 12.65
N ASN A 310 12.92 23.01 13.88
CA ASN A 310 13.77 23.49 14.96
C ASN A 310 14.50 22.32 15.63
N ARG A 311 15.82 22.39 15.73
CA ARG A 311 16.64 21.42 16.42
C ARG A 311 17.64 22.10 17.33
N PHE A 312 17.66 21.72 18.57
CA PHE A 312 18.62 22.17 19.59
C PHE A 312 19.52 21.00 19.98
N ARG A 313 20.79 21.28 20.18
CA ARG A 313 21.73 20.36 20.77
C ARG A 313 22.19 20.91 22.12
N SER A 314 22.35 20.07 23.14
CA SER A 314 22.69 20.51 24.49
C SER A 314 24.02 21.25 24.57
N PHE A 315 24.99 20.86 23.74
CA PHE A 315 26.30 21.49 23.67
C PHE A 315 26.36 22.79 22.84
N ASP A 316 25.41 22.99 21.92
CA ASP A 316 25.37 24.19 21.07
C ASP A 316 24.62 25.34 21.75
N SER A 317 23.67 25.03 22.64
CA SER A 317 22.67 25.99 23.12
C SER A 317 23.08 26.77 24.37
N GLY A 318 24.10 26.32 25.10
CA GLY A 318 24.40 26.88 26.43
C GLY A 318 23.23 26.74 27.42
N ILE A 319 22.15 26.09 27.03
CA ILE A 319 21.01 25.77 27.87
C ILE A 319 21.44 24.56 28.70
N GLY A 320 21.79 24.82 29.94
CA GLY A 320 22.21 23.76 30.86
C GLY A 320 21.15 22.70 31.08
N VAL A 321 21.52 21.71 31.89
CA VAL A 321 20.67 20.58 32.30
C VAL A 321 19.22 21.02 32.52
N MET A 322 18.28 20.40 31.80
CA MET A 322 16.87 20.59 32.11
C MET A 322 16.60 20.12 33.53
N PRO A 323 16.00 20.94 34.41
CA PRO A 323 15.58 20.46 35.72
C PRO A 323 14.66 19.24 35.59
N ALA A 324 14.83 18.22 36.43
CA ALA A 324 13.99 17.02 36.39
C ALA A 324 12.47 17.32 36.40
N ALA A 325 12.06 18.40 37.06
CA ALA A 325 10.70 18.90 37.03
C ALA A 325 10.25 19.42 35.64
N SER A 326 11.17 19.82 34.78
CA SER A 326 10.86 20.29 33.42
C SER A 326 10.69 19.14 32.43
N VAL A 327 11.27 17.96 32.70
CA VAL A 327 11.01 16.74 31.95
C VAL A 327 9.60 16.21 32.23
N ALA A 328 9.07 16.44 33.46
CA ALA A 328 7.73 16.05 33.84
C ALA A 328 6.63 16.97 33.30
N THR A 329 6.94 18.22 32.99
CA THR A 329 5.99 19.21 32.43
C THR A 329 6.69 20.15 31.43
N PRO A 330 7.16 19.64 30.30
CA PRO A 330 7.88 20.45 29.34
C PRO A 330 6.90 21.40 28.66
N ASN A 331 7.11 22.67 28.90
CA ASN A 331 6.45 23.74 28.15
C ASN A 331 7.47 24.30 27.15
N PHE A 332 7.51 23.75 25.93
CA PHE A 332 8.50 24.06 24.90
C PHE A 332 8.44 25.51 24.43
N PHE A 333 7.31 26.17 24.56
CA PHE A 333 7.20 27.62 24.34
C PHE A 333 8.07 28.45 25.29
N TRP A 334 8.66 27.83 26.32
CA TRP A 334 9.51 28.44 27.32
C TRP A 334 11.00 28.48 27.00
N LEU A 335 11.44 27.71 26.04
CA LEU A 335 12.81 27.84 25.53
C LEU A 335 12.86 29.11 24.71
N GLY A 336 12.89 30.28 25.42
CA GLY A 336 13.03 31.57 24.81
C GLY A 336 14.18 31.53 23.80
N ALA A 337 13.87 31.72 22.57
CA ALA A 337 14.77 31.67 21.44
C ALA A 337 15.93 32.62 21.62
N THR A 338 17.04 32.18 22.19
CA THR A 338 18.31 32.89 22.21
C THR A 338 19.29 32.16 21.29
N SER A 339 19.33 32.61 20.11
CA SER A 339 20.44 32.83 19.15
C SER A 339 21.28 31.70 18.58
N ASP A 340 21.33 30.47 19.06
CA ASP A 340 22.27 29.44 18.54
C ASP A 340 21.61 28.11 18.23
N TYR A 341 20.53 28.10 17.46
CA TYR A 341 19.89 26.89 17.04
C TYR A 341 19.66 26.90 15.52
N GLU A 342 19.72 25.72 14.93
CA GLU A 342 19.41 25.57 13.52
C GLU A 342 17.91 25.75 13.29
N VAL A 343 17.47 26.98 13.00
CA VAL A 343 16.15 27.26 12.44
C VAL A 343 16.25 27.11 10.94
N ARG A 344 15.64 26.09 10.41
CA ARG A 344 15.39 26.05 8.97
C ARG A 344 14.10 26.80 8.72
N SER A 345 14.25 28.06 8.30
CA SER A 345 13.13 28.91 7.91
C SER A 345 12.35 28.35 6.74
N ALA A 346 11.14 28.85 6.52
CA ALA A 346 10.32 28.57 5.37
C ALA A 346 11.13 28.53 4.06
N TYR A 347 10.76 27.58 3.21
CA TYR A 347 11.38 27.35 1.90
C TYR A 347 12.86 26.90 1.93
N PHE A 348 13.40 26.67 3.11
CA PHE A 348 14.71 26.04 3.25
C PHE A 348 14.55 24.54 3.35
N GLY A 349 15.27 23.80 2.49
CA GLY A 349 15.22 22.35 2.46
C GLY A 349 14.33 21.80 1.35
N ASP A 350 13.98 20.54 1.51
CA ASP A 350 13.32 19.70 0.53
C ASP A 350 11.86 20.13 0.32
N ALA A 351 11.39 19.99 -0.91
CA ALA A 351 9.99 20.25 -1.23
C ALA A 351 9.43 19.19 -2.17
N GLN A 352 8.12 19.12 -2.22
CA GLN A 352 7.43 18.20 -3.12
C GLN A 352 6.64 19.01 -4.15
N GLY A 353 6.60 18.49 -5.36
CA GLY A 353 5.87 19.08 -6.46
C GLY A 353 5.28 18.02 -7.37
N THR A 354 4.50 18.47 -8.33
CA THR A 354 3.82 17.61 -9.30
C THR A 354 4.08 18.13 -10.70
N ASP A 355 4.28 17.22 -11.62
CA ASP A 355 4.39 17.51 -13.04
C ASP A 355 3.12 18.22 -13.54
N PRO A 356 3.20 19.37 -14.22
CA PRO A 356 2.03 20.01 -14.80
C PRO A 356 1.24 19.13 -15.77
N ASP A 357 1.93 18.16 -16.41
CA ASP A 357 1.33 17.21 -17.34
C ASP A 357 0.97 15.87 -16.67
N PHE A 358 0.96 15.81 -15.35
CA PHE A 358 0.63 14.60 -14.60
C PHE A 358 -0.80 14.13 -14.88
N GLU A 359 -0.95 12.83 -15.21
CA GLU A 359 -2.22 12.14 -15.38
C GLU A 359 -2.40 11.05 -14.32
N ALA A 360 -3.65 10.71 -14.02
CA ALA A 360 -3.95 9.56 -13.17
C ALA A 360 -3.50 8.24 -13.81
N PRO A 361 -3.13 7.24 -12.99
CA PRO A 361 -2.75 5.94 -13.51
C PRO A 361 -3.86 5.34 -14.36
N SER A 362 -3.49 4.80 -15.50
CA SER A 362 -4.43 4.12 -16.39
C SER A 362 -3.81 2.88 -17.02
N SER A 363 -4.65 1.90 -17.34
CA SER A 363 -4.19 0.66 -17.96
C SER A 363 -5.19 0.10 -18.97
N TRP A 364 -4.64 -0.50 -20.03
CA TRP A 364 -5.37 -1.34 -20.96
C TRP A 364 -5.52 -2.73 -20.36
N ARG A 365 -6.77 -3.13 -20.06
CA ARG A 365 -7.08 -4.45 -19.56
C ARG A 365 -7.73 -5.28 -20.65
N SER A 366 -7.21 -6.49 -20.83
CA SER A 366 -7.72 -7.47 -21.78
C SER A 366 -8.00 -8.77 -21.04
N ASN A 367 -9.12 -9.40 -21.39
CA ASN A 367 -9.54 -10.69 -20.86
C ASN A 367 -10.01 -11.58 -22.01
N LEU A 368 -9.70 -12.87 -21.93
CA LEU A 368 -10.26 -13.91 -22.78
C LEU A 368 -10.49 -15.17 -21.96
N ALA A 369 -11.68 -15.71 -21.99
CA ALA A 369 -12.00 -16.91 -21.25
C ALA A 369 -12.87 -17.88 -22.04
N LEU A 370 -12.73 -19.18 -21.72
CA LEU A 370 -13.58 -20.27 -22.15
C LEU A 370 -14.16 -20.96 -20.93
N ASP A 371 -15.47 -20.94 -20.79
CA ASP A 371 -16.24 -21.63 -19.77
C ASP A 371 -16.90 -22.87 -20.39
N LEU A 372 -16.62 -24.04 -19.84
CA LEU A 372 -17.13 -25.33 -20.29
C LEU A 372 -17.90 -26.05 -19.18
N VAL A 373 -19.07 -26.56 -19.54
CA VAL A 373 -19.80 -27.52 -18.71
C VAL A 373 -19.87 -28.84 -19.47
N LEU A 374 -19.33 -29.91 -18.88
CA LEU A 374 -19.32 -31.22 -19.50
C LEU A 374 -20.56 -32.04 -19.06
N ASP A 375 -21.05 -32.93 -19.93
CA ASP A 375 -22.12 -33.87 -19.62
C ASP A 375 -21.78 -34.75 -18.41
N SER A 376 -20.49 -35.05 -18.21
CA SER A 376 -19.97 -35.72 -17.02
C SER A 376 -20.05 -34.91 -15.72
N GLY A 377 -20.57 -33.66 -15.76
CA GLY A 377 -20.77 -32.76 -14.61
C GLY A 377 -19.50 -32.02 -14.14
N TYR A 378 -18.50 -31.88 -15.01
CA TYR A 378 -17.38 -30.99 -14.74
C TYR A 378 -17.68 -29.59 -15.25
N ASP A 379 -17.37 -28.59 -14.41
CA ASP A 379 -17.28 -27.18 -14.77
C ASP A 379 -15.81 -26.81 -14.92
N ILE A 380 -15.42 -26.28 -16.08
CA ILE A 380 -14.02 -25.94 -16.40
C ILE A 380 -13.98 -24.52 -16.91
N THR A 381 -13.07 -23.69 -16.39
CA THR A 381 -12.77 -22.36 -16.95
C THR A 381 -11.27 -22.27 -17.26
N ILE A 382 -10.95 -21.76 -18.44
CA ILE A 382 -9.61 -21.35 -18.85
C ILE A 382 -9.66 -19.86 -19.11
N GLU A 383 -8.84 -19.09 -18.43
CA GLU A 383 -8.87 -17.63 -18.51
C GLU A 383 -7.46 -17.04 -18.68
N TYR A 384 -7.35 -16.09 -19.59
CA TYR A 384 -6.19 -15.25 -19.82
C TYR A 384 -6.55 -13.80 -19.51
N ASN A 385 -5.74 -13.14 -18.67
CA ASN A 385 -5.85 -11.72 -18.35
C ASN A 385 -4.54 -11.03 -18.67
N ARG A 386 -4.60 -9.86 -19.28
CA ARG A 386 -3.47 -8.98 -19.51
C ARG A 386 -3.81 -7.56 -19.14
N ASP A 387 -2.98 -6.97 -18.31
CA ASP A 387 -2.97 -5.55 -17.97
C ASP A 387 -1.68 -4.93 -18.56
N SER A 388 -1.79 -3.83 -19.28
CA SER A 388 -0.66 -3.06 -19.79
C SER A 388 -0.82 -1.63 -19.31
N VAL A 389 0.16 -1.11 -18.61
CA VAL A 389 0.17 0.28 -18.16
C VAL A 389 0.10 1.19 -19.39
N ASP A 390 -0.82 2.15 -19.37
CA ASP A 390 -0.95 3.25 -20.32
C ASP A 390 -0.33 4.51 -19.74
N THR A 391 -0.63 4.75 -18.45
CA THR A 391 -0.04 5.81 -17.64
C THR A 391 0.26 5.23 -16.27
N GLY A 392 1.54 5.09 -15.92
CA GLY A 392 2.03 4.72 -14.60
C GLY A 392 2.35 5.97 -13.77
N VAL A 393 2.62 5.78 -12.50
CA VAL A 393 2.94 6.88 -11.55
C VAL A 393 4.19 6.54 -10.79
N PHE A 394 5.10 7.50 -10.67
CA PHE A 394 6.29 7.38 -9.84
C PHE A 394 6.78 8.73 -9.31
N TYR A 395 7.71 8.69 -8.37
CA TYR A 395 8.40 9.87 -7.87
C TYR A 395 9.82 9.92 -8.41
N ARG A 396 10.25 11.09 -8.88
CA ARG A 396 11.66 11.44 -9.12
C ARG A 396 12.16 12.31 -7.99
N ASP A 397 13.46 12.35 -7.80
CA ASP A 397 14.10 13.34 -6.96
C ASP A 397 14.85 14.35 -7.82
N LEU A 398 14.24 15.49 -8.10
CA LEU A 398 14.85 16.57 -8.89
C LEU A 398 16.07 17.21 -8.19
N GLY A 399 16.20 16.99 -6.87
CA GLY A 399 17.35 17.44 -6.09
C GLY A 399 18.64 16.68 -6.44
N LEU A 400 18.55 15.46 -6.95
CA LEU A 400 19.71 14.69 -7.38
C LEU A 400 20.37 15.29 -8.61
N LYS A 401 21.68 15.52 -8.51
CA LYS A 401 22.53 15.97 -9.63
C LYS A 401 23.68 15.01 -9.77
N GLN A 402 23.77 14.37 -10.95
CA GLN A 402 24.85 13.43 -11.20
C GLN A 402 26.20 14.14 -11.17
N SER A 403 27.07 13.73 -10.25
CA SER A 403 28.41 14.29 -10.03
C SER A 403 29.51 13.36 -10.55
N GLY A 404 29.20 12.09 -10.79
CA GLY A 404 30.15 11.10 -11.24
C GLY A 404 29.54 9.76 -11.57
N GLN A 405 30.38 8.72 -11.56
CA GLN A 405 29.96 7.33 -11.78
C GLN A 405 30.84 6.39 -10.96
N MET A 406 30.24 5.39 -10.36
CA MET A 406 30.95 4.32 -9.67
C MET A 406 31.54 3.30 -10.64
N ALA A 407 32.48 2.48 -10.20
CA ALA A 407 33.15 1.47 -11.03
C ALA A 407 32.20 0.40 -11.56
N ASP A 408 31.08 0.13 -10.90
CA ASP A 408 30.04 -0.80 -11.35
C ASP A 408 29.09 -0.20 -12.39
N GLY A 409 29.21 1.10 -12.65
CA GLY A 409 28.46 1.81 -13.69
C GLY A 409 27.27 2.61 -13.20
N ARG A 410 26.90 2.54 -11.88
CA ARG A 410 25.83 3.37 -11.35
C ARG A 410 26.22 4.83 -11.25
N GLY A 411 25.23 5.72 -11.36
CA GLY A 411 25.44 7.14 -11.13
C GLY A 411 25.87 7.44 -9.69
N LEU A 412 26.73 8.44 -9.53
CA LEU A 412 27.05 9.08 -8.25
C LEU A 412 26.36 10.44 -8.25
N TYR A 413 25.60 10.72 -7.22
CA TYR A 413 24.75 11.91 -7.16
C TYR A 413 25.07 12.77 -5.94
N ASP A 414 24.91 14.09 -6.11
CA ASP A 414 24.92 15.08 -5.06
C ASP A 414 23.53 15.70 -4.93
N GLY A 415 23.20 16.17 -3.73
CA GLY A 415 21.89 16.74 -3.40
C GLY A 415 20.82 15.67 -3.27
N ALA A 416 19.66 16.01 -2.79
CA ALA A 416 18.47 15.17 -2.67
C ALA A 416 17.28 15.99 -2.16
N GLY A 417 16.06 15.39 -2.25
CA GLY A 417 14.91 15.75 -1.43
C GLY A 417 13.85 16.61 -2.13
N ASP A 418 14.05 16.98 -3.38
CA ASP A 418 13.05 17.70 -4.17
C ASP A 418 12.19 16.69 -4.96
N PHE A 419 11.19 16.08 -4.29
CA PHE A 419 10.38 15.02 -4.89
C PHE A 419 9.37 15.55 -5.89
N TRP A 420 9.29 14.86 -7.02
CA TRP A 420 8.48 15.23 -8.17
C TRP A 420 7.59 14.06 -8.58
N LEU A 421 6.27 14.21 -8.39
CA LEU A 421 5.29 13.23 -8.86
C LEU A 421 5.11 13.37 -10.38
N THR A 422 5.32 12.31 -11.11
CA THR A 422 5.23 12.28 -12.58
C THR A 422 4.77 10.92 -13.10
N ASN A 423 4.76 10.72 -14.41
CA ASN A 423 4.25 9.53 -15.07
C ASN A 423 5.35 8.74 -15.80
N ASP A 424 5.06 7.46 -16.04
CA ASP A 424 5.75 6.55 -16.95
C ASP A 424 4.73 5.70 -17.72
N ASP A 425 5.18 4.86 -18.62
CA ASP A 425 4.34 3.95 -19.44
C ASP A 425 4.75 2.48 -19.31
N GLN A 426 5.58 2.16 -18.31
CA GLN A 426 6.15 0.83 -18.14
C GLN A 426 5.35 -0.01 -17.14
N GLY A 427 5.41 -1.33 -17.36
CA GLY A 427 4.83 -2.31 -16.45
C GLY A 427 3.52 -2.92 -16.94
N GLY A 428 2.97 -3.77 -16.08
CA GLY A 428 1.72 -4.49 -16.37
C GLY A 428 1.67 -5.85 -15.72
N ALA A 429 0.63 -6.61 -16.05
CA ALA A 429 0.41 -7.95 -15.53
C ALA A 429 -0.07 -8.89 -16.63
N THR A 430 0.30 -10.17 -16.52
CA THR A 430 -0.26 -11.26 -17.32
C THR A 430 -0.61 -12.41 -16.38
N ALA A 431 -1.82 -12.94 -16.49
CA ALA A 431 -2.27 -14.05 -15.67
C ALA A 431 -2.99 -15.11 -16.52
N TYR A 432 -2.69 -16.36 -16.22
CA TYR A 432 -3.38 -17.54 -16.75
C TYR A 432 -4.04 -18.27 -15.58
N THR A 433 -5.35 -18.48 -15.68
CA THR A 433 -6.11 -19.19 -14.65
C THR A 433 -6.80 -20.41 -15.27
N PHE A 434 -6.66 -21.54 -14.63
CA PHE A 434 -7.39 -22.76 -14.91
C PHE A 434 -8.20 -23.15 -13.69
N THR A 435 -9.50 -23.42 -13.87
CA THR A 435 -10.37 -23.91 -12.80
C THR A 435 -11.10 -25.17 -13.21
N VAL A 436 -11.36 -26.04 -12.25
CA VAL A 436 -12.19 -27.21 -12.42
C VAL A 436 -13.06 -27.45 -11.19
N GLY A 437 -14.35 -27.64 -11.41
CA GLY A 437 -15.33 -28.00 -10.37
C GLY A 437 -16.08 -29.26 -10.72
N LYS A 438 -16.53 -30.00 -9.71
CA LYS A 438 -17.44 -31.14 -9.88
C LYS A 438 -18.19 -31.46 -8.59
N SER A 439 -19.46 -31.85 -8.73
CA SER A 439 -20.26 -32.44 -7.66
C SER A 439 -20.42 -33.93 -7.84
N PHE A 440 -20.19 -34.69 -6.76
CA PHE A 440 -20.36 -36.14 -6.69
C PHE A 440 -21.37 -36.48 -5.57
N GLY A 441 -22.67 -36.36 -5.85
CA GLY A 441 -23.68 -36.47 -4.80
C GLY A 441 -23.47 -35.42 -3.71
N ASP A 442 -23.12 -35.88 -2.51
CA ASP A 442 -22.95 -35.01 -1.32
C ASP A 442 -21.56 -34.35 -1.23
N VAL A 443 -20.65 -34.66 -2.16
CA VAL A 443 -19.30 -34.09 -2.21
C VAL A 443 -19.21 -33.10 -3.35
N LYS A 444 -18.70 -31.89 -3.06
CA LYS A 444 -18.34 -30.85 -4.05
C LYS A 444 -16.84 -30.62 -3.99
N LEU A 445 -16.20 -30.70 -5.15
CA LEU A 445 -14.79 -30.41 -5.33
C LEU A 445 -14.62 -29.22 -6.27
N TYR A 446 -13.69 -28.33 -5.93
CA TYR A 446 -13.25 -27.25 -6.80
C TYR A 446 -11.75 -27.10 -6.66
N ALA A 447 -11.07 -26.86 -7.78
CA ALA A 447 -9.65 -26.54 -7.80
C ALA A 447 -9.39 -25.42 -8.81
N ALA A 448 -8.48 -24.53 -8.46
CA ALA A 448 -8.01 -23.45 -9.31
C ALA A 448 -6.50 -23.33 -9.24
N TYR A 449 -5.88 -23.04 -10.36
CA TYR A 449 -4.48 -22.69 -10.46
C TYR A 449 -4.32 -21.40 -11.27
N THR A 450 -3.57 -20.46 -10.72
CA THR A 450 -3.21 -19.21 -11.39
C THR A 450 -1.70 -19.10 -11.45
N ASN A 451 -1.18 -18.80 -12.65
CA ASN A 451 0.17 -18.29 -12.87
C ASN A 451 0.08 -16.83 -13.27
N MET A 452 0.81 -15.97 -12.59
CA MET A 452 0.79 -14.52 -12.82
C MET A 452 2.20 -13.96 -12.87
N GLU A 453 2.44 -13.08 -13.82
CA GLU A 453 3.63 -12.24 -13.90
C GLU A 453 3.20 -10.78 -13.85
N THR A 454 3.81 -10.00 -12.95
CA THR A 454 3.51 -8.58 -12.78
C THR A 454 4.79 -7.78 -12.67
N THR A 455 4.85 -6.67 -13.40
CA THR A 455 5.95 -5.72 -13.37
C THR A 455 5.45 -4.33 -13.07
N ASP A 456 6.22 -3.55 -12.33
CA ASP A 456 6.01 -2.13 -12.07
C ASP A 456 7.35 -1.39 -12.01
N VAL A 457 7.30 -0.07 -12.17
CA VAL A 457 8.46 0.80 -11.94
C VAL A 457 8.57 1.11 -10.45
N TYR A 458 7.41 1.29 -9.78
CA TYR A 458 7.37 1.82 -8.43
C TYR A 458 6.25 1.17 -7.61
N PRO A 459 6.55 0.55 -6.45
CA PRO A 459 5.53 -0.10 -5.64
C PRO A 459 4.61 0.88 -4.87
N LEU A 460 5.02 2.16 -4.71
CA LEU A 460 4.26 3.21 -3.99
C LEU A 460 3.71 2.74 -2.63
N THR A 461 4.57 2.15 -1.81
CA THR A 461 4.19 1.47 -0.56
C THR A 461 3.97 2.41 0.62
N SER A 462 4.27 3.70 0.48
CA SER A 462 4.15 4.69 1.55
C SER A 462 3.17 5.81 1.20
N THR A 463 2.63 6.45 2.24
CA THR A 463 1.81 7.65 2.11
C THR A 463 2.62 8.92 1.82
N GLN A 464 3.94 8.92 2.08
CA GLN A 464 4.82 10.05 1.81
C GLN A 464 5.65 9.81 0.55
N ALA A 465 5.84 10.86 -0.25
CA ALA A 465 6.65 10.81 -1.47
C ALA A 465 8.10 10.39 -1.17
N GLU A 466 8.70 11.01 -0.15
CA GLU A 466 10.03 10.69 0.36
C GLU A 466 10.19 9.20 0.68
N SER A 467 9.28 8.64 1.47
CA SER A 467 9.34 7.24 1.85
C SER A 467 9.03 6.31 0.67
N SER A 468 8.07 6.65 -0.20
CA SER A 468 7.80 5.88 -1.42
C SER A 468 9.03 5.84 -2.31
N TYR A 469 9.71 6.98 -2.51
CA TYR A 469 10.96 7.04 -3.24
C TYR A 469 12.08 6.25 -2.52
N GLY A 470 12.28 6.48 -1.22
CA GLY A 470 13.37 5.91 -0.43
C GLY A 470 13.31 4.38 -0.29
N TYR A 471 12.12 3.79 -0.15
CA TYR A 471 11.93 2.35 0.03
C TYR A 471 11.93 1.52 -1.27
N THR A 472 12.12 2.15 -2.42
CA THR A 472 12.19 1.42 -3.70
C THR A 472 13.62 0.97 -3.97
N GLN A 473 13.84 -0.34 -4.05
CA GLN A 473 15.14 -0.90 -4.41
C GLN A 473 15.49 -0.52 -5.85
N ARG A 474 16.69 0.02 -6.05
CA ARG A 474 17.12 0.55 -7.34
C ARG A 474 18.62 0.41 -7.55
N TYR A 475 19.00 0.42 -8.81
CA TYR A 475 20.39 0.47 -9.22
C TYR A 475 20.88 1.91 -9.43
N ASP A 476 20.02 2.76 -9.99
CA ASP A 476 20.32 4.16 -10.30
C ASP A 476 19.21 5.07 -9.74
N GLY A 477 19.58 6.22 -9.18
CA GLY A 477 18.63 7.16 -8.58
C GLY A 477 17.65 7.78 -9.57
N GLU A 478 18.04 7.94 -10.83
CA GLU A 478 17.27 8.64 -11.86
C GLU A 478 16.67 7.70 -12.92
N ASN A 479 17.25 6.52 -13.14
CA ASN A 479 16.82 5.57 -14.16
C ASN A 479 16.14 4.36 -13.50
N LEU A 480 14.82 4.40 -13.43
CA LEU A 480 14.01 3.34 -12.87
C LEU A 480 13.38 2.55 -14.02
N ASP A 481 13.80 1.30 -14.18
CA ASP A 481 13.19 0.36 -15.11
C ASP A 481 12.10 -0.46 -14.42
N ALA A 482 11.08 -0.87 -15.20
CA ALA A 482 10.10 -1.82 -14.72
C ALA A 482 10.77 -3.16 -14.35
N ALA A 483 10.47 -3.65 -13.17
CA ALA A 483 10.93 -4.93 -12.66
C ALA A 483 9.77 -5.70 -12.02
N ARG A 484 10.02 -6.94 -11.57
CA ARG A 484 8.99 -7.73 -10.89
C ARG A 484 8.38 -6.93 -9.73
N SER A 485 7.05 -6.90 -9.68
CA SER A 485 6.32 -6.21 -8.61
C SER A 485 6.50 -6.90 -7.27
N SER A 486 6.64 -6.12 -6.20
CA SER A 486 6.65 -6.65 -4.83
C SER A 486 5.33 -7.34 -4.44
N PHE A 487 4.23 -7.01 -5.11
CA PHE A 487 2.90 -7.60 -4.88
C PHE A 487 2.61 -8.84 -5.71
N MET A 488 3.58 -9.33 -6.49
CA MET A 488 3.38 -10.47 -7.37
C MET A 488 3.25 -11.77 -6.58
N VAL A 489 2.19 -12.54 -6.88
CA VAL A 489 2.04 -13.94 -6.49
C VAL A 489 2.15 -14.78 -7.75
N GLU A 490 3.35 -15.27 -8.06
CA GLU A 490 3.65 -15.95 -9.32
C GLU A 490 2.82 -17.22 -9.54
N HIS A 491 2.65 -18.00 -8.48
CA HIS A 491 1.86 -19.22 -8.52
C HIS A 491 0.88 -19.27 -7.36
N LYS A 492 -0.39 -19.54 -7.64
CA LYS A 492 -1.41 -19.78 -6.62
C LYS A 492 -2.25 -20.98 -6.99
N PHE A 493 -2.32 -21.95 -6.08
CA PHE A 493 -3.22 -23.08 -6.14
C PHE A 493 -4.25 -22.98 -5.01
N LEU A 494 -5.52 -23.17 -5.34
CA LEU A 494 -6.64 -23.24 -4.41
C LEU A 494 -7.38 -24.55 -4.66
N ALA A 495 -7.73 -25.27 -3.59
CA ALA A 495 -8.67 -26.39 -3.67
C ALA A 495 -9.68 -26.32 -2.53
N THR A 496 -10.95 -26.60 -2.83
CA THR A 496 -11.99 -26.73 -1.83
C THR A 496 -12.66 -28.10 -1.91
N LEU A 497 -13.03 -28.64 -0.76
CA LEU A 497 -13.85 -29.83 -0.64
C LEU A 497 -14.97 -29.53 0.34
N ASP A 498 -16.21 -29.69 -0.11
CA ASP A 498 -17.41 -29.63 0.72
C ASP A 498 -18.07 -31.02 0.72
N TYR A 499 -18.33 -31.53 1.91
CA TYR A 499 -19.05 -32.79 2.13
C TYR A 499 -20.21 -32.58 3.07
N THR A 500 -21.42 -32.93 2.62
CA THR A 500 -22.65 -32.84 3.41
C THR A 500 -23.13 -34.22 3.74
N THR A 501 -23.45 -34.48 4.98
CA THR A 501 -24.01 -35.79 5.45
C THR A 501 -24.95 -35.57 6.62
N GLN A 502 -25.64 -36.57 7.06
CA GLN A 502 -26.56 -36.54 8.21
C GLN A 502 -26.02 -37.41 9.33
N LEU A 503 -25.15 -36.84 10.19
CA LEU A 503 -24.57 -37.55 11.32
C LEU A 503 -25.49 -37.59 12.55
N ILE A 504 -26.36 -36.60 12.69
CA ILE A 504 -27.26 -36.44 13.85
C ILE A 504 -28.72 -36.36 13.36
N GLY A 505 -29.40 -37.48 13.33
CA GLY A 505 -30.76 -37.60 12.83
C GLY A 505 -30.87 -37.18 11.35
N GLU A 506 -31.89 -36.40 11.02
CA GLU A 506 -32.11 -35.87 9.66
C GLU A 506 -31.48 -34.48 9.45
N ASN A 507 -30.56 -34.07 10.36
CA ASN A 507 -29.93 -32.75 10.32
C ASN A 507 -28.60 -32.79 9.59
N ASP A 508 -28.35 -31.77 8.76
CA ASP A 508 -27.13 -31.70 7.95
C ASP A 508 -25.90 -31.41 8.81
N THR A 509 -24.90 -32.26 8.61
CA THR A 509 -23.52 -32.01 9.03
C THR A 509 -22.69 -31.71 7.78
N ARG A 510 -21.97 -30.59 7.76
CA ARG A 510 -21.11 -30.20 6.62
C ARG A 510 -19.68 -30.09 7.06
N PHE A 511 -18.79 -30.63 6.25
CA PHE A 511 -17.35 -30.48 6.35
C PHE A 511 -16.87 -29.69 5.14
N SER A 512 -16.24 -28.53 5.38
CA SER A 512 -15.65 -27.70 4.34
C SER A 512 -14.16 -27.58 4.59
N LEU A 513 -13.34 -28.00 3.61
CA LEU A 513 -11.90 -27.84 3.59
C LEU A 513 -11.51 -26.83 2.53
N VAL A 514 -10.61 -25.91 2.88
CA VAL A 514 -10.02 -24.94 1.95
C VAL A 514 -8.50 -25.08 2.04
N PHE A 515 -7.87 -25.50 0.96
CA PHE A 515 -6.42 -25.57 0.83
C PHE A 515 -5.92 -24.48 -0.11
N VAL A 516 -4.95 -23.69 0.34
CA VAL A 516 -4.26 -22.68 -0.46
C VAL A 516 -2.77 -22.97 -0.43
N ARG A 517 -2.13 -22.95 -1.60
CA ARG A 517 -0.69 -22.91 -1.75
C ARG A 517 -0.31 -21.78 -2.72
N LYS A 518 0.55 -20.87 -2.28
CA LYS A 518 1.01 -19.76 -3.12
C LYS A 518 2.53 -19.59 -3.02
N SER A 519 3.13 -19.01 -4.06
CA SER A 519 4.52 -18.53 -3.99
C SER A 519 4.63 -17.45 -2.91
N GLY A 520 5.79 -17.38 -2.28
CA GLY A 520 6.12 -16.28 -1.39
C GLY A 520 6.30 -14.97 -2.16
N GLU A 521 6.52 -13.90 -1.42
CA GLU A 521 6.73 -12.57 -1.99
C GLU A 521 8.09 -12.47 -2.69
N PRO A 522 8.19 -11.74 -3.80
CA PRO A 522 9.46 -11.40 -4.42
C PRO A 522 10.34 -10.58 -3.48
N TYR A 523 11.66 -10.76 -3.57
CA TYR A 523 12.62 -9.95 -2.81
C TYR A 523 13.86 -9.62 -3.62
N SER A 524 14.55 -8.55 -3.21
CA SER A 524 15.78 -8.05 -3.79
C SER A 524 16.98 -8.42 -2.93
N VAL A 525 18.18 -8.33 -3.52
CA VAL A 525 19.42 -8.31 -2.76
C VAL A 525 20.04 -6.93 -2.90
N THR A 526 20.31 -6.28 -1.75
CA THR A 526 20.79 -4.90 -1.66
C THR A 526 22.09 -4.84 -0.86
N TYR A 527 22.75 -3.69 -0.89
CA TYR A 527 23.84 -3.41 0.01
C TYR A 527 23.30 -2.97 1.38
N ASP A 528 23.94 -3.38 2.46
CA ASP A 528 23.87 -2.69 3.76
C ASP A 528 24.88 -1.55 3.71
N GLU A 529 24.40 -0.35 3.46
CA GLU A 529 25.23 0.85 3.33
C GLU A 529 25.32 1.60 4.66
N SER A 530 25.77 0.94 5.73
CA SER A 530 25.93 1.56 7.04
C SER A 530 26.84 2.81 6.94
N GLY A 531 26.22 3.98 6.84
CA GLY A 531 26.86 5.28 6.87
C GLY A 531 27.35 5.86 5.55
N TYR A 532 27.10 5.21 4.41
CA TYR A 532 27.41 5.73 3.08
C TYR A 532 26.30 5.42 2.06
N ASP A 533 25.83 6.46 1.39
CA ASP A 533 24.84 6.35 0.33
C ASP A 533 25.46 6.83 -1.00
N ALA A 534 25.51 5.95 -2.00
CA ALA A 534 25.98 6.28 -3.35
C ALA A 534 25.09 7.32 -4.06
N TYR A 535 23.85 7.48 -3.62
CA TYR A 535 22.90 8.43 -4.18
C TYR A 535 22.96 9.80 -3.52
N ASN A 536 23.58 9.90 -2.33
CA ASN A 536 23.75 11.16 -1.64
C ASN A 536 25.05 11.22 -0.88
N HIS A 537 26.06 11.67 -1.57
CA HIS A 537 27.44 11.74 -1.07
C HIS A 537 27.64 12.65 0.15
N GLN A 538 26.67 13.46 0.52
CA GLN A 538 26.80 14.48 1.56
C GLN A 538 25.76 14.40 2.70
N GLY A 539 25.32 13.19 3.07
CA GLY A 539 24.50 13.00 4.26
C GLY A 539 22.99 13.10 4.01
N GLY A 540 22.56 12.60 2.89
CA GLY A 540 21.15 12.50 2.57
C GLY A 540 20.38 11.56 3.47
N GLN A 541 19.12 11.86 3.62
CA GLN A 541 18.18 11.16 4.49
C GLN A 541 17.63 9.88 3.85
N PHE A 542 18.26 9.39 2.74
CA PHE A 542 17.68 8.29 2.00
C PHE A 542 18.33 6.98 2.39
N TYR A 543 17.49 6.03 2.57
CA TYR A 543 17.66 4.66 2.96
C TYR A 543 18.68 3.97 2.06
N ALA A 544 19.96 4.10 2.43
CA ALA A 544 21.11 3.52 1.75
C ALA A 544 20.96 2.02 1.48
N ASP A 545 20.21 1.33 2.34
CA ASP A 545 19.97 -0.11 2.32
C ASP A 545 19.15 -0.62 1.12
N TYR A 546 18.76 0.24 0.16
CA TYR A 546 17.96 -0.15 -1.00
C TYR A 546 18.71 -0.13 -2.34
N SER A 547 20.04 0.05 -2.30
CA SER A 547 20.89 -0.05 -3.49
C SER A 547 21.05 -1.50 -3.94
N LEU A 548 20.59 -1.83 -5.15
CA LEU A 548 20.73 -3.18 -5.72
C LEU A 548 22.21 -3.56 -5.90
N VAL A 549 22.55 -4.81 -5.58
CA VAL A 549 23.93 -5.25 -5.61
C VAL A 549 24.45 -5.46 -7.03
N TYR A 550 25.68 -4.99 -7.29
CA TYR A 550 26.51 -5.53 -8.36
C TYR A 550 27.10 -6.87 -7.88
N VAL A 551 26.96 -7.91 -8.69
CA VAL A 551 27.40 -9.27 -8.32
C VAL A 551 28.80 -9.52 -8.85
N PRO A 552 29.83 -9.63 -7.97
CA PRO A 552 31.20 -9.80 -8.40
C PRO A 552 31.40 -11.08 -9.23
N THR A 553 32.28 -11.01 -10.22
CA THR A 553 32.73 -12.17 -11.03
C THR A 553 33.70 -13.07 -10.26
N GLY A 554 34.43 -12.50 -9.28
CA GLY A 554 35.41 -13.18 -8.46
C GLY A 554 36.04 -12.24 -7.44
N ALA A 555 36.94 -12.76 -6.61
CA ALA A 555 37.64 -11.98 -5.57
C ALA A 555 38.56 -10.86 -6.13
N SER A 556 38.86 -10.88 -7.43
CA SER A 556 39.66 -9.87 -8.10
C SER A 556 38.86 -9.00 -9.07
N ASP A 557 37.52 -8.95 -8.91
CA ASP A 557 36.66 -8.12 -9.76
C ASP A 557 37.05 -6.65 -9.64
N PRO A 558 37.35 -5.94 -10.75
CA PRO A 558 37.81 -4.56 -10.71
C PRO A 558 36.71 -3.56 -10.31
N LYS A 559 35.44 -3.96 -10.30
CA LYS A 559 34.29 -3.09 -10.05
C LYS A 559 33.89 -2.99 -8.57
N VAL A 560 34.44 -3.85 -7.70
CA VAL A 560 34.24 -3.83 -6.24
C VAL A 560 35.59 -3.92 -5.53
N SER A 561 35.61 -3.57 -4.26
CA SER A 561 36.71 -3.81 -3.34
C SER A 561 36.26 -4.76 -2.24
N PHE A 562 37.16 -5.56 -1.68
CA PHE A 562 36.88 -6.37 -0.49
C PHE A 562 37.74 -5.87 0.66
N LYS A 563 37.17 -5.81 1.85
CA LYS A 563 37.88 -5.40 3.06
C LYS A 563 39.14 -6.25 3.28
N ASP A 564 38.98 -7.56 3.08
CA ASP A 564 40.06 -8.55 3.24
C ASP A 564 39.72 -9.86 2.50
N ALA A 565 40.61 -10.83 2.56
CA ALA A 565 40.46 -12.14 1.93
C ALA A 565 39.28 -12.97 2.53
N ALA A 566 38.98 -12.77 3.83
CA ALA A 566 37.87 -13.45 4.48
C ALA A 566 36.52 -12.91 3.98
N ALA A 567 36.41 -11.60 3.86
CA ALA A 567 35.22 -10.93 3.24
C ALA A 567 35.04 -11.39 1.79
N ALA A 568 36.12 -11.42 0.99
CA ALA A 568 36.06 -11.93 -0.38
C ALA A 568 35.55 -13.38 -0.44
N THR A 569 36.06 -14.24 0.47
CA THR A 569 35.64 -15.65 0.55
C THR A 569 34.15 -15.76 0.94
N ALA A 570 33.71 -15.01 1.96
CA ALA A 570 32.32 -15.04 2.43
C ALA A 570 31.35 -14.59 1.32
N VAL A 571 31.59 -13.43 0.70
CA VAL A 571 30.75 -12.89 -0.36
C VAL A 571 30.75 -13.82 -1.59
N MET A 572 31.91 -14.32 -2.02
CA MET A 572 31.96 -15.21 -3.19
C MET A 572 31.33 -16.56 -2.94
N ASN A 573 31.42 -17.11 -1.73
CA ASN A 573 30.69 -18.32 -1.35
C ASN A 573 29.18 -18.09 -1.38
N HIS A 574 28.72 -16.95 -0.86
CA HIS A 574 27.32 -16.58 -0.95
C HIS A 574 26.84 -16.46 -2.38
N VAL A 575 27.54 -15.70 -3.22
CA VAL A 575 27.26 -15.56 -4.66
C VAL A 575 27.21 -16.92 -5.36
N ASN A 576 28.17 -17.81 -5.10
CA ASN A 576 28.27 -19.10 -5.79
C ASN A 576 27.20 -20.11 -5.37
N ASN A 577 26.72 -20.02 -4.12
CA ASN A 577 25.77 -20.98 -3.54
C ASN A 577 24.30 -20.48 -3.55
N THR A 578 24.05 -19.30 -4.12
CA THR A 578 22.72 -18.72 -4.22
C THR A 578 22.36 -18.38 -5.67
N GLY A 579 21.13 -17.97 -5.90
CA GLY A 579 20.65 -17.49 -7.20
C GLY A 579 21.40 -16.26 -7.74
N LEU A 580 22.20 -15.57 -6.92
CA LEU A 580 23.07 -14.47 -7.36
C LEU A 580 24.08 -14.88 -8.42
N SER A 581 24.47 -16.15 -8.43
CA SER A 581 25.46 -16.67 -9.41
C SER A 581 25.09 -16.41 -10.87
N GLN A 582 23.81 -16.30 -11.19
CA GLN A 582 23.32 -16.01 -12.57
C GLN A 582 23.54 -14.55 -12.99
N TYR A 583 23.79 -13.64 -12.05
CA TYR A 583 23.98 -12.20 -12.31
C TYR A 583 25.45 -11.76 -12.23
N LYS A 584 26.41 -12.68 -12.17
CA LYS A 584 27.83 -12.35 -12.10
C LYS A 584 28.27 -11.37 -13.19
N GLY A 585 28.92 -10.29 -12.79
CA GLY A 585 29.39 -9.22 -13.68
C GLY A 585 28.32 -8.17 -14.03
N GLY A 586 27.14 -8.29 -13.44
CA GLY A 586 25.99 -7.38 -13.60
C GLY A 586 25.30 -7.05 -12.29
N ILE A 587 24.19 -6.34 -12.39
CA ILE A 587 23.31 -5.99 -11.26
C ILE A 587 22.25 -7.07 -11.11
N ALA A 588 21.99 -7.54 -9.88
CA ALA A 588 20.83 -8.35 -9.58
C ALA A 588 19.56 -7.46 -9.65
N PRO A 589 18.58 -7.77 -10.53
CA PRO A 589 17.41 -6.92 -10.68
C PRO A 589 16.56 -6.83 -9.41
N ARG A 590 15.74 -5.79 -9.31
CA ARG A 590 14.75 -5.65 -8.24
C ARG A 590 13.81 -6.86 -8.26
N ASN A 591 13.57 -7.43 -7.07
CA ASN A 591 12.67 -8.57 -6.86
C ASN A 591 13.03 -9.81 -7.71
N ALA A 592 14.32 -10.03 -7.97
CA ALA A 592 14.81 -11.16 -8.76
C ALA A 592 14.58 -12.53 -8.11
N PHE A 593 14.34 -12.56 -6.82
CA PHE A 593 14.20 -13.76 -6.01
C PHE A 593 12.80 -13.87 -5.42
N THR A 594 12.42 -15.06 -4.95
CA THR A 594 11.09 -15.32 -4.37
C THR A 594 11.25 -16.02 -3.01
N SER A 595 10.53 -15.53 -2.00
CA SER A 595 10.44 -16.14 -0.68
C SER A 595 9.80 -17.53 -0.75
N PRO A 596 9.94 -18.39 0.28
CA PRO A 596 9.40 -19.74 0.24
C PRO A 596 7.88 -19.79 0.03
N TYR A 597 7.43 -20.88 -0.60
CA TYR A 597 6.00 -21.14 -0.74
C TYR A 597 5.31 -21.23 0.61
N TYR A 598 4.14 -20.63 0.67
CA TYR A 598 3.21 -20.72 1.78
C TYR A 598 2.09 -21.71 1.49
N SER A 599 1.71 -22.56 2.46
CA SER A 599 0.58 -23.48 2.35
C SER A 599 -0.30 -23.36 3.60
N ARG A 600 -1.62 -23.29 3.40
CA ARG A 600 -2.61 -23.21 4.47
C ARG A 600 -3.76 -24.17 4.20
N LEU A 601 -4.25 -24.84 5.23
CA LEU A 601 -5.45 -25.66 5.21
C LEU A 601 -6.39 -25.17 6.30
N ASP A 602 -7.60 -24.80 5.92
CA ASP A 602 -8.67 -24.41 6.84
C ASP A 602 -9.77 -25.45 6.82
N LEU A 603 -10.34 -25.75 7.99
CA LEU A 603 -11.46 -26.67 8.17
C LEU A 603 -12.63 -25.95 8.84
N ARG A 604 -13.82 -26.07 8.25
CA ARG A 604 -15.08 -25.71 8.90
C ARG A 604 -15.95 -26.95 9.05
N ILE A 605 -16.50 -27.14 10.23
CA ILE A 605 -17.52 -28.16 10.49
C ILE A 605 -18.78 -27.43 10.94
N THR A 606 -19.92 -27.69 10.32
CA THR A 606 -21.21 -27.16 10.76
C THR A 606 -22.19 -28.29 11.04
N GLN A 607 -23.01 -28.13 12.06
CA GLN A 607 -24.13 -29.02 12.41
C GLN A 607 -25.41 -28.21 12.52
N ASP A 608 -26.35 -28.51 11.63
CA ASP A 608 -27.68 -27.91 11.67
C ASP A 608 -28.59 -28.69 12.64
N PHE A 609 -29.51 -27.98 13.30
CA PHE A 609 -30.60 -28.53 14.10
C PHE A 609 -31.88 -27.78 13.79
N LYS A 610 -32.91 -28.47 13.29
CA LYS A 610 -34.26 -27.93 13.22
C LYS A 610 -34.84 -27.90 14.63
N VAL A 611 -35.22 -26.72 15.12
CA VAL A 611 -35.82 -26.53 16.47
C VAL A 611 -37.33 -26.55 16.38
N MET A 612 -37.91 -25.87 15.39
CA MET A 612 -39.33 -25.85 15.07
C MET A 612 -39.48 -25.38 13.60
N ASP A 613 -40.71 -25.40 13.06
CA ASP A 613 -40.96 -24.95 11.70
C ASP A 613 -40.48 -23.52 11.47
N GLY A 614 -39.63 -23.32 10.47
CA GLY A 614 -39.00 -22.05 10.15
C GLY A 614 -37.78 -21.67 11.00
N HIS A 615 -37.49 -22.43 12.08
CA HIS A 615 -36.41 -22.11 13.00
C HIS A 615 -35.28 -23.17 12.96
N LYS A 616 -34.06 -22.67 12.82
CA LYS A 616 -32.85 -23.50 12.74
C LYS A 616 -31.72 -22.94 13.61
N VAL A 617 -31.03 -23.83 14.33
CA VAL A 617 -29.76 -23.53 14.99
C VAL A 617 -28.64 -24.26 14.24
N THR A 618 -27.60 -23.54 13.88
CA THR A 618 -26.37 -24.09 13.29
C THR A 618 -25.23 -23.88 14.27
N PHE A 619 -24.61 -24.94 14.74
CA PHE A 619 -23.32 -24.87 15.44
C PHE A 619 -22.20 -24.96 14.42
N TYR A 620 -21.12 -24.23 14.65
CA TYR A 620 -19.94 -24.29 13.79
C TYR A 620 -18.63 -24.30 14.58
N LEU A 621 -17.67 -25.03 14.03
CA LEU A 621 -16.27 -25.06 14.42
C LEU A 621 -15.43 -24.65 13.21
N ASP A 622 -14.65 -23.58 13.33
CA ASP A 622 -13.64 -23.17 12.37
C ASP A 622 -12.26 -23.48 12.94
N MET A 623 -11.46 -24.19 12.20
CA MET A 623 -10.03 -24.36 12.47
C MET A 623 -9.25 -23.74 11.31
N LEU A 624 -8.68 -22.57 11.55
CA LEU A 624 -7.85 -21.86 10.60
C LEU A 624 -6.40 -22.33 10.74
N ASN A 625 -5.72 -22.48 9.61
CA ASN A 625 -4.34 -22.97 9.54
C ASN A 625 -4.13 -24.33 10.24
N LEU A 626 -4.97 -25.30 9.90
CA LEU A 626 -4.91 -26.67 10.45
C LEU A 626 -3.53 -27.33 10.25
N LEU A 627 -2.78 -26.93 9.21
CA LEU A 627 -1.42 -27.45 8.99
C LEU A 627 -0.48 -27.06 10.15
N ASN A 628 -0.62 -25.85 10.66
CA ASN A 628 0.18 -25.38 11.80
C ASN A 628 -0.25 -26.02 13.13
N TYR A 629 -1.54 -26.36 13.27
CA TYR A 629 -2.03 -27.12 14.43
C TYR A 629 -1.45 -28.53 14.48
N ILE A 630 -1.29 -29.18 13.31
CA ILE A 630 -0.74 -30.54 13.21
C ILE A 630 0.78 -30.56 13.37
N ASP A 631 1.47 -29.55 12.81
CA ASP A 631 2.93 -29.43 12.82
C ASP A 631 3.29 -27.94 12.84
N ASP A 632 3.88 -27.47 13.92
CA ASP A 632 4.25 -26.06 14.17
C ASP A 632 5.26 -25.50 13.14
N LYS A 633 5.90 -26.35 12.35
CA LYS A 633 6.80 -25.99 11.25
C LYS A 633 6.09 -25.82 9.90
N LYS A 634 4.79 -26.10 9.83
CA LYS A 634 3.95 -25.96 8.63
C LYS A 634 3.00 -24.78 8.76
N GLY A 635 2.44 -24.33 7.64
CA GLY A 635 1.52 -23.22 7.62
C GLY A 635 2.15 -21.89 8.06
N LEU A 636 3.46 -21.75 7.93
CA LEU A 636 4.20 -20.54 8.27
C LEU A 636 4.38 -19.67 7.03
N VAL A 637 4.05 -18.39 7.14
CA VAL A 637 4.43 -17.37 6.17
C VAL A 637 5.85 -16.93 6.52
N LYS A 638 6.79 -17.13 5.59
CA LYS A 638 8.19 -16.75 5.74
C LYS A 638 8.55 -15.74 4.69
N GLU A 639 8.98 -14.59 5.11
CA GLU A 639 9.38 -13.48 4.23
C GLU A 639 10.60 -12.75 4.78
N TYR A 640 11.23 -11.95 3.96
CA TYR A 640 12.27 -11.03 4.40
C TYR A 640 11.65 -9.78 5.03
N SER A 641 12.47 -9.00 5.75
CA SER A 641 12.04 -7.79 6.45
C SER A 641 11.34 -6.78 5.53
N PHE A 642 10.79 -5.75 6.14
CA PHE A 642 10.13 -4.63 5.48
C PHE A 642 10.86 -4.20 4.19
N ASN A 643 10.08 -4.09 3.11
CA ASN A 643 10.53 -3.87 1.72
C ASN A 643 11.28 -5.03 1.05
N ASN A 644 11.20 -6.24 1.60
CA ASN A 644 11.63 -7.48 0.94
C ASN A 644 13.06 -7.39 0.37
N SER A 645 14.04 -7.04 1.18
CA SER A 645 15.45 -7.01 0.79
C SER A 645 16.34 -7.88 1.68
N ARG A 646 17.34 -8.46 1.08
CA ARG A 646 18.43 -9.23 1.69
C ARG A 646 19.74 -8.51 1.45
N GLN A 647 20.66 -8.45 2.44
CA GLN A 647 21.77 -7.52 2.39
C GLN A 647 23.14 -8.18 2.23
N ILE A 648 24.00 -7.54 1.41
CA ILE A 648 25.44 -7.75 1.39
C ILE A 648 26.09 -6.58 2.15
N LEU A 649 26.88 -6.91 3.18
CA LEU A 649 27.46 -5.92 4.08
C LEU A 649 28.56 -5.11 3.40
N THR A 650 28.55 -3.79 3.62
CA THR A 650 29.58 -2.86 3.17
C THR A 650 30.13 -2.03 4.32
N SER A 651 31.31 -1.44 4.15
CA SER A 651 31.87 -0.44 5.06
C SER A 651 32.05 0.93 4.40
N GLY A 652 31.33 1.17 3.31
CA GLY A 652 31.43 2.38 2.52
C GLY A 652 32.06 2.14 1.14
N VAL A 653 32.66 3.19 0.56
CA VAL A 653 33.30 3.15 -0.75
C VAL A 653 34.77 3.50 -0.65
N THR A 654 35.55 3.15 -1.70
CA THR A 654 36.94 3.53 -1.79
C THR A 654 37.08 5.05 -1.95
N SER A 655 38.20 5.61 -1.46
CA SER A 655 38.52 7.05 -1.58
C SER A 655 38.99 7.46 -2.97
N ASP A 656 38.96 6.54 -3.95
CA ASP A 656 39.25 6.86 -5.36
C ASP A 656 38.12 7.73 -5.89
N THR A 657 38.45 8.99 -6.18
CA THR A 657 37.47 9.98 -6.60
C THR A 657 37.07 9.85 -8.08
N ASP A 658 37.84 9.13 -8.90
CA ASP A 658 37.52 8.99 -10.33
C ASP A 658 36.46 7.90 -10.58
N GLN A 659 36.55 6.77 -9.87
CA GLN A 659 35.58 5.68 -9.92
C GLN A 659 35.49 4.95 -8.56
N PRO A 660 34.71 5.46 -7.61
CA PRO A 660 34.54 4.81 -6.30
C PRO A 660 33.99 3.38 -6.46
N LYS A 661 34.34 2.51 -5.51
CA LYS A 661 33.91 1.10 -5.44
C LYS A 661 33.36 0.79 -4.06
N TYR A 662 32.28 0.04 -4.00
CA TYR A 662 31.84 -0.50 -2.71
C TYR A 662 32.91 -1.39 -2.09
N ILE A 663 33.13 -1.23 -0.78
CA ILE A 663 34.03 -2.06 0.02
C ILE A 663 33.19 -3.14 0.71
N LEU A 664 33.18 -4.35 0.17
CA LEU A 664 32.40 -5.46 0.69
C LEU A 664 33.07 -6.06 1.93
N THR A 665 32.32 -6.19 3.02
CA THR A 665 32.83 -6.68 4.30
C THR A 665 32.37 -8.09 4.66
N GLY A 666 31.28 -8.57 4.05
CA GLY A 666 30.71 -9.87 4.30
C GLY A 666 29.28 -10.01 3.78
N VAL A 667 28.55 -10.90 4.41
CA VAL A 667 27.12 -11.15 4.19
C VAL A 667 26.46 -11.08 5.55
N ASP A 668 25.28 -10.52 5.62
CA ASP A 668 24.53 -10.46 6.88
C ASP A 668 24.29 -11.89 7.40
N ALA A 669 24.74 -12.11 8.66
CA ALA A 669 24.59 -13.40 9.33
C ALA A 669 23.15 -13.64 9.81
N ASP A 670 22.38 -12.58 10.06
CA ASP A 670 20.98 -12.61 10.47
C ASP A 670 20.01 -12.70 9.27
N ASP A 671 20.50 -13.14 8.13
CA ASP A 671 19.77 -13.41 6.92
C ASP A 671 18.66 -14.48 7.12
N SER A 672 17.95 -14.38 8.22
CA SER A 672 16.83 -15.25 8.57
C SER A 672 15.52 -14.71 7.99
N LEU A 673 14.86 -15.60 7.25
CA LEU A 673 13.45 -15.38 6.90
C LEU A 673 12.63 -15.19 8.18
N PHE A 674 11.98 -14.05 8.30
CA PHE A 674 11.08 -13.81 9.41
C PHE A 674 9.81 -14.63 9.24
N VAL A 675 9.35 -15.25 10.33
CA VAL A 675 8.01 -15.83 10.38
C VAL A 675 7.02 -14.70 10.70
N GLN A 676 6.15 -14.40 9.77
CA GLN A 676 5.06 -13.43 9.98
C GLN A 676 4.03 -14.01 10.95
N ASN A 677 4.03 -13.48 12.17
CA ASN A 677 3.03 -13.80 13.19
C ASN A 677 2.00 -12.67 13.40
N GLY A 678 2.16 -11.54 12.69
CA GLY A 678 1.16 -10.48 12.68
C GLY A 678 -0.18 -11.01 12.18
N ASP A 679 -1.28 -10.56 12.75
CA ASP A 679 -2.65 -10.93 12.37
C ASP A 679 -2.95 -12.44 12.39
N GLY A 680 -2.13 -13.24 13.08
CA GLY A 680 -2.32 -14.68 13.20
C GLY A 680 -2.09 -15.48 11.91
N GLN A 681 -1.39 -14.94 10.91
CA GLN A 681 -1.19 -15.61 9.62
C GLN A 681 -0.42 -16.93 9.72
N SER A 682 0.59 -17.00 10.59
CA SER A 682 1.41 -18.20 10.82
C SER A 682 0.98 -19.03 12.03
N ALA A 683 -0.08 -18.63 12.73
CA ALA A 683 -0.62 -19.36 13.88
C ALA A 683 -1.97 -19.99 13.54
N TRP A 684 -2.25 -21.16 14.11
CA TRP A 684 -3.58 -21.74 14.04
C TRP A 684 -4.55 -20.99 14.95
N GLN A 685 -5.82 -20.96 14.55
CA GLN A 685 -6.90 -20.36 15.33
C GLN A 685 -8.11 -21.29 15.33
N MET A 686 -8.86 -21.30 16.43
CA MET A 686 -10.10 -22.06 16.56
C MET A 686 -11.23 -21.14 16.99
N ASN A 687 -12.32 -21.14 16.22
CA ASN A 687 -13.54 -20.39 16.53
C ASN A 687 -14.70 -21.39 16.71
N LEU A 688 -15.41 -21.24 17.81
CA LEU A 688 -16.65 -21.97 18.09
C LEU A 688 -17.80 -20.98 18.16
N GLY A 689 -18.90 -21.30 17.52
CA GLY A 689 -20.07 -20.44 17.59
C GLY A 689 -21.35 -21.13 17.18
N PHE A 690 -22.45 -20.41 17.30
CA PHE A 690 -23.73 -20.84 16.81
C PHE A 690 -24.48 -19.71 16.12
N ARG A 691 -25.36 -20.08 15.21
CA ARG A 691 -26.27 -19.17 14.50
C ARG A 691 -27.70 -19.66 14.69
N TYR A 692 -28.60 -18.77 15.08
CA TYR A 692 -30.02 -19.02 15.10
C TYR A 692 -30.70 -18.27 13.95
N GLN A 693 -31.52 -19.00 13.20
CA GLN A 693 -32.34 -18.47 12.09
C GLN A 693 -33.82 -18.72 12.42
N PHE A 694 -34.65 -17.71 12.22
CA PHE A 694 -36.09 -17.71 12.49
C PHE A 694 -36.87 -17.07 11.37
#